data_7f99d66eab9955de733f129bc0df61d7
#
_entry.id   7f99d66eab9955de733f129bc0df61d7
#
_cell.length_a   1.000
_cell.length_b   1.000
_cell.length_c   1.000
_cell.angle_alpha   90.00
_cell.angle_beta   90.00
_cell.angle_gamma   90.00
#
_symmetry.space_group_name_H-M   'P 1'
#
loop_
_entity.id
_entity.type
_entity.pdbx_description
1 polymer ?
#
loop_
_entity_poly.entity_id
_entity_poly.type
_entity_poly.pdbx_seq_one_letter_code
_entity_poly.pdbx_strand_id
1 'polypeptide(L)'
;MHLPAISAPHSPRAARWLWVATSSLAVACFVALVTQPAHAQDSNAPRLKTESPYFFVKSNDPAIDQLPLKSTKVDVRISGVIADVTVTQHYKNAGTRAIEAKYVFPSSTRAAVHGMSVRLGDRLVTANIREKRQAVIEYDAAKKEGKTAALLEQHLPNVFQMNVANILPGDDVKVELHYTELLVPAAGNYQFVFPTVVGPRYNSMQSSQAQAAWVGQPVLPAGVASPAAFDIHVALNSPIGIKEMHSSSHDITTTKEDSGTSMVSLKNTHIANNRDFILNYRLAGDRIESGVMLYKGTGDSSENFFLAMVEPPKAVAVTAISPRDYIFVVDISGSMHGFPLETAKTLLRELIGNLRPSDTFNVLLFSGSNRFLSPQSVPATRANIDQAIRTIQEMGGGGSTELIPALKRVYAEPKAADVSRSVVVVTDGFVTVEREAFELVRKNLSQANVFSFGIGSSVNRHLMEGLARAGMGEPFIITQPSEAAEQAARFRKMIDAPVLTSVKARFEGLDVYDVEPQHLPDVLGERPVILFGKWRGEAKGQLVIEGQTANGRFSQTLPIALAADCAAPANNNTAALRHLWARHRIASLSDQESLEGGDAFSKRITELGLSYSLLTQYTSFIAVDQVVRNPVPQDSTAVNQPSPLPQGVGNLAVGAEVPSTPEPATWGAVVMMLSVLALLARRARRHNARHFTA
;
A
#
# COMPACT_ATOMS: atom_id res chain seq x y z
N MET A 1 44.59 -43.24 76.73
CA MET A 1 43.42 -42.35 76.66
C MET A 1 42.56 -42.76 75.43
N HIS A 2 41.46 -43.47 75.70
CA HIS A 2 40.60 -44.03 74.67
C HIS A 2 39.53 -43.03 74.30
N LEU A 3 39.35 -42.79 73.02
CA LEU A 3 38.18 -42.13 72.46
C LEU A 3 37.20 -43.20 71.96
N PRO A 4 35.92 -43.10 72.26
CA PRO A 4 34.95 -44.11 71.84
C PRO A 4 34.49 -43.84 70.40
N ALA A 5 34.34 -44.94 69.64
CA ALA A 5 33.78 -44.97 68.31
C ALA A 5 32.23 -44.81 68.40
N ILE A 6 31.69 -43.84 67.64
CA ILE A 6 30.25 -43.67 67.49
C ILE A 6 29.80 -44.58 66.34
N SER A 7 29.04 -45.61 66.69
CA SER A 7 28.35 -46.46 65.70
C SER A 7 27.16 -45.76 65.08
N ALA A 8 27.10 -45.69 63.77
CA ALA A 8 25.95 -45.21 63.04
C ALA A 8 24.83 -46.26 62.98
N PRO A 9 23.58 -45.86 63.12
CA PRO A 9 22.46 -46.86 63.02
C PRO A 9 22.14 -47.14 61.55
N HIS A 10 22.37 -48.36 61.14
CA HIS A 10 21.88 -48.90 59.88
C HIS A 10 20.36 -49.14 59.95
N SER A 11 19.53 -48.17 59.44
CA SER A 11 18.17 -48.48 59.13
C SER A 11 17.87 -48.11 57.68
N PRO A 12 17.39 -49.04 56.86
CA PRO A 12 17.12 -48.75 55.42
C PRO A 12 15.99 -47.75 55.21
N ARG A 13 15.28 -47.31 56.22
CA ARG A 13 14.23 -46.31 56.21
C ARG A 13 14.78 -44.88 56.19
N ALA A 14 15.87 -44.59 56.86
CA ALA A 14 16.49 -43.26 56.89
C ALA A 14 17.09 -42.84 55.51
N ALA A 15 17.71 -43.81 54.81
CA ALA A 15 18.26 -43.53 53.46
C ALA A 15 17.16 -43.24 52.43
N ARG A 16 15.96 -43.82 52.57
CA ARG A 16 14.82 -43.54 51.69
C ARG A 16 14.25 -42.14 51.89
N TRP A 17 14.21 -41.63 53.10
CA TRP A 17 13.72 -40.29 53.41
C TRP A 17 14.69 -39.18 52.93
N LEU A 18 16.00 -39.42 53.05
CA LEU A 18 16.99 -38.45 52.49
C LEU A 18 16.91 -38.37 50.96
N TRP A 19 16.67 -39.47 50.25
CA TRP A 19 16.55 -39.48 48.79
C TRP A 19 15.27 -38.81 48.29
N VAL A 20 14.16 -38.99 48.99
CA VAL A 20 12.91 -38.32 48.65
C VAL A 20 13.03 -36.81 48.95
N ALA A 21 13.65 -36.44 50.09
CA ALA A 21 13.84 -35.03 50.42
C ALA A 21 14.80 -34.31 49.46
N THR A 22 15.89 -34.95 49.03
CA THR A 22 16.82 -34.34 48.05
C THR A 22 16.23 -34.28 46.63
N SER A 23 15.42 -35.27 46.22
CA SER A 23 14.70 -35.27 44.95
C SER A 23 13.61 -34.22 44.94
N SER A 24 12.87 -34.04 46.04
CA SER A 24 11.84 -33.01 46.16
C SER A 24 12.42 -31.58 46.19
N LEU A 25 13.59 -31.41 46.85
CA LEU A 25 14.29 -30.12 46.87
C LEU A 25 14.85 -29.76 45.48
N ALA A 26 15.38 -30.74 44.74
CA ALA A 26 15.85 -30.53 43.38
C ALA A 26 14.70 -30.15 42.41
N VAL A 27 13.53 -30.76 42.54
CA VAL A 27 12.33 -30.44 41.77
C VAL A 27 11.78 -29.06 42.18
N ALA A 28 11.75 -28.72 43.45
CA ALA A 28 11.33 -27.41 43.93
C ALA A 28 12.28 -26.27 43.48
N CYS A 29 13.59 -26.48 43.49
CA CYS A 29 14.57 -25.55 42.96
C CYS A 29 14.45 -25.42 41.45
N PHE A 30 14.11 -26.49 40.72
CA PHE A 30 13.90 -26.46 39.27
C PHE A 30 12.61 -25.70 38.91
N VAL A 31 11.52 -25.92 39.63
CA VAL A 31 10.28 -25.16 39.42
C VAL A 31 10.49 -23.69 39.78
N ALA A 32 11.21 -23.36 40.84
CA ALA A 32 11.54 -21.98 41.19
C ALA A 32 12.45 -21.28 40.16
N LEU A 33 13.34 -22.01 39.46
CA LEU A 33 14.19 -21.48 38.37
C LEU A 33 13.40 -21.29 37.08
N VAL A 34 12.36 -22.09 36.83
CA VAL A 34 11.53 -22.00 35.60
C VAL A 34 10.42 -20.96 35.75
N THR A 35 9.99 -20.66 36.99
CA THR A 35 8.92 -19.69 37.27
C THR A 35 9.42 -18.27 37.58
N GLN A 36 10.72 -17.99 37.54
CA GLN A 36 11.18 -16.60 37.62
C GLN A 36 10.72 -15.84 36.35
N PRO A 37 9.99 -14.72 36.48
CA PRO A 37 9.72 -13.86 35.35
C PRO A 37 11.07 -13.43 34.79
N ALA A 38 11.28 -13.67 33.52
CA ALA A 38 12.47 -13.21 32.81
C ALA A 38 12.50 -11.68 32.86
N HIS A 39 13.22 -11.12 33.82
CA HIS A 39 13.63 -9.72 33.74
C HIS A 39 14.60 -9.62 32.56
N ALA A 40 14.18 -8.90 31.53
CA ALA A 40 15.08 -8.53 30.44
C ALA A 40 16.25 -7.77 31.03
N GLN A 41 17.41 -8.43 31.13
CA GLN A 41 18.66 -7.74 31.39
C GLN A 41 18.97 -6.84 30.18
N ASP A 42 19.14 -5.57 30.45
CA ASP A 42 19.71 -4.61 29.50
C ASP A 42 21.14 -5.05 29.14
N SER A 43 21.23 -6.01 28.22
CA SER A 43 22.53 -6.38 27.65
C SER A 43 22.83 -5.46 26.47
N ASN A 44 23.84 -4.63 26.60
CA ASN A 44 24.50 -3.88 25.52
C ASN A 44 25.21 -4.78 24.48
N ALA A 45 24.78 -6.01 24.30
CA ALA A 45 25.20 -6.84 23.18
C ALA A 45 24.55 -6.33 21.91
N PRO A 46 25.27 -6.25 20.77
CA PRO A 46 24.65 -5.89 19.49
C PRO A 46 23.59 -6.92 19.17
N ARG A 47 22.32 -6.57 19.41
CA ARG A 47 21.19 -7.39 19.00
C ARG A 47 21.29 -7.56 17.49
N LEU A 48 21.29 -8.81 17.03
CA LEU A 48 21.07 -9.12 15.62
C LEU A 48 19.82 -8.34 15.19
N LYS A 49 20.03 -7.33 14.33
CA LYS A 49 18.94 -6.56 13.76
C LYS A 49 18.07 -7.56 13.02
N THR A 50 16.87 -7.83 13.51
CA THR A 50 15.81 -8.34 12.67
C THR A 50 15.74 -7.43 11.47
N GLU A 51 15.66 -7.98 10.25
CA GLU A 51 15.80 -7.29 8.97
C GLU A 51 14.68 -6.25 8.68
N SER A 52 13.95 -5.81 9.67
CA SER A 52 12.97 -4.73 9.55
C SER A 52 13.70 -3.39 9.45
N PRO A 53 13.53 -2.64 8.37
CA PRO A 53 14.12 -1.31 8.21
C PRO A 53 13.49 -0.26 9.13
N TYR A 54 12.49 -0.62 9.91
CA TYR A 54 11.73 0.28 10.78
C TYR A 54 12.27 0.28 12.20
N PHE A 55 12.29 1.45 12.82
CA PHE A 55 12.67 1.61 14.22
C PHE A 55 11.78 2.67 14.90
N PHE A 56 11.58 2.51 16.20
CA PHE A 56 10.86 3.52 16.98
C PHE A 56 11.74 4.72 17.29
N VAL A 57 11.13 5.90 17.36
CA VAL A 57 11.82 7.12 17.80
C VAL A 57 12.30 6.95 19.24
N LYS A 58 13.61 7.05 19.47
CA LYS A 58 14.22 6.87 20.79
C LYS A 58 14.95 8.12 21.32
N SER A 59 14.96 9.24 20.59
CA SER A 59 15.70 10.42 21.02
C SER A 59 14.90 11.26 21.98
N ASN A 60 15.51 11.59 23.13
CA ASN A 60 14.99 12.53 24.12
C ASN A 60 15.88 13.80 24.18
N ASP A 61 16.63 14.14 23.14
CA ASP A 61 17.42 15.36 23.12
C ASP A 61 16.50 16.58 22.94
N PRO A 62 16.30 17.41 23.97
CA PRO A 62 15.41 18.58 23.91
C PRO A 62 15.94 19.69 22.99
N ALA A 63 17.21 19.62 22.59
CA ALA A 63 17.80 20.60 21.67
C ALA A 63 17.35 20.38 20.22
N ILE A 64 16.81 19.21 19.90
CA ILE A 64 16.41 18.81 18.54
C ILE A 64 14.90 18.54 18.52
N ASP A 65 14.14 19.27 17.69
CA ASP A 65 12.74 18.92 17.44
C ASP A 65 12.66 17.68 16.54
N GLN A 66 12.31 16.55 17.13
CA GLN A 66 12.16 15.26 16.45
C GLN A 66 10.86 15.17 15.65
N LEU A 67 9.91 16.09 15.86
CA LEU A 67 8.57 16.11 15.29
C LEU A 67 8.25 17.48 14.68
N PRO A 68 9.03 17.93 13.68
CA PRO A 68 8.88 19.27 13.12
C PRO A 68 7.56 19.45 12.36
N LEU A 69 6.94 18.43 11.78
CA LEU A 69 5.62 18.50 11.16
C LEU A 69 4.55 18.64 12.24
N LYS A 70 3.81 19.76 12.22
CA LYS A 70 2.77 20.09 13.22
C LYS A 70 1.35 19.87 12.69
N SER A 71 1.14 20.05 11.38
CA SER A 71 -0.17 19.78 10.76
C SER A 71 -0.05 19.50 9.27
N THR A 72 -1.03 18.75 8.76
CA THR A 72 -1.33 18.58 7.35
C THR A 72 -2.78 18.98 7.11
N LYS A 73 -3.00 20.00 6.28
CA LYS A 73 -4.33 20.43 5.83
C LYS A 73 -4.50 20.08 4.36
N VAL A 74 -5.66 19.54 4.01
CA VAL A 74 -5.99 19.12 2.65
C VAL A 74 -7.27 19.81 2.22
N ASP A 75 -7.20 20.63 1.16
CA ASP A 75 -8.34 21.25 0.53
C ASP A 75 -8.58 20.60 -0.84
N VAL A 76 -9.75 19.99 -1.03
CA VAL A 76 -10.11 19.23 -2.22
C VAL A 76 -11.29 19.89 -2.93
N ARG A 77 -11.17 20.09 -4.22
CA ARG A 77 -12.28 20.53 -5.08
C ARG A 77 -12.56 19.44 -6.12
N ILE A 78 -13.71 18.82 -6.04
CA ILE A 78 -14.15 17.82 -7.01
C ILE A 78 -15.15 18.49 -7.95
N SER A 79 -14.85 18.47 -9.25
CA SER A 79 -15.74 18.94 -10.31
C SER A 79 -15.94 17.83 -11.32
N GLY A 80 -17.16 17.27 -11.37
CA GLY A 80 -17.43 16.05 -12.14
C GLY A 80 -16.55 14.90 -11.70
N VAL A 81 -15.62 14.45 -12.57
CA VAL A 81 -14.72 13.32 -12.33
C VAL A 81 -13.29 13.76 -12.00
N ILE A 82 -13.03 15.04 -11.87
CA ILE A 82 -11.68 15.58 -11.60
C ILE A 82 -11.63 16.12 -10.18
N ALA A 83 -10.69 15.60 -9.38
CA ALA A 83 -10.31 16.15 -8.10
C ALA A 83 -9.08 17.04 -8.26
N ASP A 84 -9.16 18.28 -7.78
CA ASP A 84 -8.06 19.23 -7.63
C ASP A 84 -7.75 19.37 -6.14
N VAL A 85 -6.52 19.07 -5.76
CA VAL A 85 -6.12 18.89 -4.37
C VAL A 85 -4.95 19.79 -4.03
N THR A 86 -5.13 20.55 -2.95
CA THR A 86 -4.09 21.35 -2.32
C THR A 86 -3.75 20.76 -0.96
N VAL A 87 -2.49 20.38 -0.76
CA VAL A 87 -1.98 19.86 0.52
C VAL A 87 -1.06 20.88 1.14
N THR A 88 -1.38 21.37 2.32
CA THR A 88 -0.53 22.30 3.08
C THR A 88 0.05 21.59 4.28
N GLN A 89 1.38 21.45 4.32
CA GLN A 89 2.13 20.91 5.45
C GLN A 89 2.78 22.04 6.23
N HIS A 90 2.55 22.07 7.53
CA HIS A 90 3.08 23.07 8.44
C HIS A 90 4.20 22.49 9.29
N TYR A 91 5.41 23.00 9.13
CA TYR A 91 6.60 22.64 9.88
C TYR A 91 6.99 23.75 10.85
N LYS A 92 7.34 23.40 12.08
CA LYS A 92 7.85 24.33 13.08
C LYS A 92 8.99 23.66 13.83
N ASN A 93 10.10 24.38 13.99
CA ASN A 93 11.22 23.92 14.79
C ASN A 93 11.08 24.47 16.22
N ALA A 94 10.63 23.62 17.14
CA ALA A 94 10.53 23.96 18.57
C ALA A 94 11.81 23.69 19.35
N GLY A 95 12.87 23.12 18.72
CA GLY A 95 14.19 22.90 19.31
C GLY A 95 15.04 24.17 19.35
N THR A 96 16.28 24.01 19.83
CA THR A 96 17.28 25.10 19.93
C THR A 96 18.36 25.02 18.85
N ARG A 97 18.33 24.01 17.96
CA ARG A 97 19.26 23.84 16.85
C ARG A 97 18.52 23.93 15.51
N ALA A 98 19.25 24.38 14.48
CA ALA A 98 18.74 24.31 13.12
C ALA A 98 18.59 22.85 12.68
N ILE A 99 17.52 22.54 11.96
CA ILE A 99 17.23 21.18 11.48
C ILE A 99 16.99 21.14 9.97
N GLU A 100 17.22 19.95 9.40
CA GLU A 100 16.68 19.54 8.11
C GLU A 100 15.58 18.52 8.37
N ALA A 101 14.33 18.87 8.07
CA ALA A 101 13.21 17.94 8.22
C ALA A 101 13.11 17.05 6.98
N LYS A 102 12.99 15.73 7.19
CA LYS A 102 12.71 14.73 6.14
C LYS A 102 11.42 14.02 6.49
N TYR A 103 10.48 14.07 5.58
CA TYR A 103 9.18 13.46 5.73
C TYR A 103 8.80 12.64 4.51
N VAL A 104 8.49 11.36 4.71
CA VAL A 104 7.97 10.47 3.68
C VAL A 104 6.48 10.30 3.89
N PHE A 105 5.72 10.49 2.84
CA PHE A 105 4.26 10.42 2.89
C PHE A 105 3.69 9.77 1.62
N PRO A 106 2.50 9.16 1.69
CA PRO A 106 1.86 8.56 0.54
C PRO A 106 1.13 9.62 -0.29
N SER A 107 0.88 9.30 -1.54
CA SER A 107 -0.08 10.00 -2.40
C SER A 107 -0.85 9.00 -3.24
N SER A 108 -1.89 9.45 -3.93
CA SER A 108 -2.59 8.64 -4.91
C SER A 108 -1.67 8.23 -6.05
N THR A 109 -1.75 6.97 -6.50
CA THR A 109 -1.03 6.47 -7.70
C THR A 109 -1.44 7.19 -8.97
N ARG A 110 -2.62 7.81 -8.98
CA ARG A 110 -3.19 8.57 -10.11
C ARG A 110 -2.93 10.06 -10.03
N ALA A 111 -2.35 10.54 -8.93
CA ALA A 111 -2.07 11.96 -8.74
C ALA A 111 -1.06 12.50 -9.77
N ALA A 112 -1.43 13.60 -10.41
CA ALA A 112 -0.54 14.41 -11.23
C ALA A 112 -0.09 15.61 -10.39
N VAL A 113 1.05 15.50 -9.69
CA VAL A 113 1.61 16.59 -8.87
C VAL A 113 2.26 17.60 -9.79
N HIS A 114 1.71 18.81 -9.85
CA HIS A 114 2.09 19.83 -10.84
C HIS A 114 2.49 21.18 -10.21
N GLY A 115 2.49 21.31 -8.89
CA GLY A 115 2.88 22.55 -8.24
C GLY A 115 3.36 22.33 -6.80
N MET A 116 4.32 23.18 -6.41
CA MET A 116 4.79 23.29 -5.03
C MET A 116 5.15 24.74 -4.74
N SER A 117 4.80 25.22 -3.54
CA SER A 117 5.29 26.49 -3.02
C SER A 117 5.67 26.38 -1.55
N VAL A 118 6.56 27.26 -1.10
CA VAL A 118 7.03 27.31 0.29
C VAL A 118 6.83 28.72 0.83
N ARG A 119 6.12 28.82 1.94
CA ARG A 119 5.93 30.09 2.65
C ARG A 119 6.79 30.12 3.91
N LEU A 120 7.61 31.15 4.03
CA LEU A 120 8.51 31.42 5.14
C LEU A 120 8.12 32.76 5.77
N GLY A 121 7.25 32.74 6.80
CA GLY A 121 6.58 33.95 7.24
C GLY A 121 5.79 34.63 6.10
N ASP A 122 6.12 35.86 5.75
CA ASP A 122 5.45 36.60 4.66
C ASP A 122 6.02 36.32 3.26
N ARG A 123 7.12 35.59 3.14
CA ARG A 123 7.76 35.28 1.86
C ARG A 123 7.20 34.02 1.25
N LEU A 124 6.83 34.10 -0.02
CA LEU A 124 6.39 32.98 -0.84
C LEU A 124 7.45 32.64 -1.87
N VAL A 125 7.91 31.40 -1.85
CA VAL A 125 8.87 30.85 -2.82
C VAL A 125 8.16 29.79 -3.65
N THR A 126 7.94 30.06 -4.93
CA THR A 126 7.39 29.07 -5.87
C THR A 126 8.50 28.14 -6.33
N ALA A 127 8.23 26.83 -6.27
CA ALA A 127 9.19 25.83 -6.72
C ALA A 127 9.27 25.74 -8.24
N ASN A 128 10.45 25.38 -8.72
CA ASN A 128 10.69 25.03 -10.12
C ASN A 128 10.80 23.51 -10.24
N ILE A 129 10.30 22.98 -11.36
CA ILE A 129 10.57 21.60 -11.73
C ILE A 129 11.95 21.49 -12.35
N ARG A 130 12.70 20.47 -11.97
CA ARG A 130 14.04 20.16 -12.49
C ARG A 130 14.18 18.68 -12.76
N GLU A 131 15.15 18.30 -13.56
CA GLU A 131 15.64 16.92 -13.56
C GLU A 131 16.11 16.55 -12.15
N LYS A 132 15.81 15.32 -11.71
CA LYS A 132 15.97 14.90 -10.31
C LYS A 132 17.38 15.14 -9.75
N ARG A 133 18.44 14.78 -10.52
CA ARG A 133 19.83 14.98 -10.06
C ARG A 133 20.17 16.47 -9.92
N GLN A 134 19.71 17.29 -10.86
CA GLN A 134 19.90 18.73 -10.82
C GLN A 134 19.20 19.35 -9.61
N ALA A 135 17.96 18.94 -9.31
CA ALA A 135 17.23 19.40 -8.13
C ALA A 135 17.96 19.09 -6.83
N VAL A 136 18.54 17.90 -6.71
CA VAL A 136 19.35 17.50 -5.54
C VAL A 136 20.60 18.38 -5.41
N ILE A 137 21.31 18.63 -6.53
CA ILE A 137 22.50 19.50 -6.52
C ILE A 137 22.13 20.92 -6.08
N GLU A 138 21.06 21.49 -6.61
CA GLU A 138 20.57 22.83 -6.24
C GLU A 138 20.16 22.87 -4.75
N TYR A 139 19.50 21.83 -4.25
CA TYR A 139 19.11 21.71 -2.84
C TYR A 139 20.32 21.65 -1.92
N ASP A 140 21.31 20.80 -2.22
CA ASP A 140 22.51 20.64 -1.43
C ASP A 140 23.37 21.91 -1.41
N ALA A 141 23.43 22.62 -2.54
CA ALA A 141 24.13 23.91 -2.63
C ALA A 141 23.43 24.96 -1.75
N ALA A 142 22.12 25.14 -1.89
CA ALA A 142 21.34 26.06 -1.07
C ALA A 142 21.46 25.76 0.44
N LYS A 143 21.40 24.48 0.80
CA LYS A 143 21.56 24.01 2.18
C LYS A 143 22.94 24.41 2.73
N LYS A 144 24.03 24.18 1.97
CA LYS A 144 25.40 24.54 2.37
C LYS A 144 25.61 26.05 2.46
N GLU A 145 24.91 26.82 1.65
CA GLU A 145 24.90 28.30 1.71
C GLU A 145 24.07 28.85 2.89
N GLY A 146 23.41 28.02 3.66
CA GLY A 146 22.56 28.45 4.77
C GLY A 146 21.20 29.03 4.35
N LYS A 147 20.77 28.81 3.10
CA LYS A 147 19.46 29.17 2.60
C LYS A 147 18.43 28.11 3.00
N THR A 148 17.19 28.53 3.31
CA THR A 148 16.09 27.58 3.44
C THR A 148 15.69 27.08 2.04
N ALA A 149 15.63 25.76 1.88
CA ALA A 149 15.26 25.12 0.64
C ALA A 149 14.32 23.94 0.89
N ALA A 150 13.42 23.67 -0.04
CA ALA A 150 12.56 22.51 -0.02
C ALA A 150 12.70 21.70 -1.32
N LEU A 151 12.86 20.39 -1.17
CA LEU A 151 12.99 19.44 -2.27
C LEU A 151 11.91 18.38 -2.14
N LEU A 152 11.06 18.23 -3.17
CA LEU A 152 10.08 17.16 -3.27
C LEU A 152 10.51 16.14 -4.32
N GLU A 153 10.64 14.90 -3.90
CA GLU A 153 11.04 13.77 -4.72
C GLU A 153 9.98 12.67 -4.73
N GLN A 154 9.85 12.00 -5.87
CA GLN A 154 9.09 10.76 -5.97
C GLN A 154 10.05 9.56 -5.95
N HIS A 155 9.81 8.62 -5.04
CA HIS A 155 10.56 7.35 -4.94
C HIS A 155 9.81 6.19 -5.58
N LEU A 156 8.51 6.09 -5.32
CA LEU A 156 7.56 5.20 -5.99
C LEU A 156 6.37 6.01 -6.48
N PRO A 157 5.56 5.50 -7.40
CA PRO A 157 4.42 6.24 -7.94
C PRO A 157 3.44 6.78 -6.88
N ASN A 158 3.44 6.18 -5.69
CA ASN A 158 2.60 6.59 -4.56
C ASN A 158 3.39 6.96 -3.29
N VAL A 159 4.71 7.15 -3.37
CA VAL A 159 5.55 7.48 -2.21
C VAL A 159 6.44 8.67 -2.53
N PHE A 160 6.28 9.72 -1.74
CA PHE A 160 6.96 11.00 -1.88
C PHE A 160 7.81 11.30 -0.65
N GLN A 161 8.91 12.00 -0.87
CA GLN A 161 9.75 12.51 0.20
C GLN A 161 9.88 14.03 0.06
N MET A 162 9.58 14.72 1.14
CA MET A 162 9.81 16.15 1.32
C MET A 162 11.03 16.35 2.20
N ASN A 163 12.02 17.09 1.69
CA ASN A 163 13.16 17.55 2.46
C ASN A 163 13.07 19.06 2.61
N VAL A 164 13.17 19.59 3.83
CA VAL A 164 13.20 21.04 4.11
C VAL A 164 14.44 21.37 4.90
N ALA A 165 15.37 22.07 4.30
CA ALA A 165 16.67 22.44 4.90
C ALA A 165 16.64 23.78 5.63
N ASN A 166 17.53 23.92 6.63
CA ASN A 166 17.79 25.15 7.38
C ASN A 166 16.52 25.74 8.01
N ILE A 167 15.74 24.90 8.69
CA ILE A 167 14.64 25.33 9.57
C ILE A 167 15.28 25.76 10.88
N LEU A 168 15.36 27.07 11.12
CA LEU A 168 15.97 27.65 12.34
C LEU A 168 15.05 27.48 13.55
N PRO A 169 15.59 27.55 14.79
CA PRO A 169 14.77 27.60 16.01
C PRO A 169 13.68 28.67 15.92
N GLY A 170 12.44 28.27 16.16
CA GLY A 170 11.26 29.15 16.10
C GLY A 170 10.69 29.40 14.70
N ASP A 171 11.33 28.90 13.64
CA ASP A 171 10.80 29.05 12.28
C ASP A 171 9.46 28.35 12.08
N ASP A 172 8.63 28.97 11.27
CA ASP A 172 7.34 28.51 10.79
C ASP A 172 7.39 28.41 9.26
N VAL A 173 7.32 27.17 8.73
CA VAL A 173 7.46 26.88 7.30
C VAL A 173 6.20 26.16 6.83
N LYS A 174 5.50 26.71 5.84
CA LYS A 174 4.36 26.06 5.18
C LYS A 174 4.76 25.63 3.78
N VAL A 175 4.63 24.34 3.50
CA VAL A 175 4.83 23.76 2.17
C VAL A 175 3.46 23.42 1.60
N GLU A 176 3.18 23.97 0.44
CA GLU A 176 1.92 23.75 -0.28
C GLU A 176 2.19 22.96 -1.55
N LEU A 177 1.44 21.87 -1.75
CA LEU A 177 1.51 20.99 -2.91
C LEU A 177 0.19 21.02 -3.64
N HIS A 178 0.25 21.04 -4.99
CA HIS A 178 -0.92 20.98 -5.86
C HIS A 178 -0.87 19.73 -6.73
N TYR A 179 -1.95 18.97 -6.75
CA TYR A 179 -2.09 17.87 -7.69
C TYR A 179 -3.53 17.71 -8.18
N THR A 180 -3.68 17.07 -9.32
CA THR A 180 -4.98 16.68 -9.88
C THR A 180 -5.07 15.18 -10.01
N GLU A 181 -6.29 14.64 -9.84
CA GLU A 181 -6.58 13.22 -9.95
C GLU A 181 -7.90 12.99 -10.69
N LEU A 182 -7.94 11.92 -11.50
CA LEU A 182 -9.16 11.44 -12.11
C LEU A 182 -9.86 10.44 -11.20
N LEU A 183 -11.12 10.69 -10.88
CA LEU A 183 -11.98 9.78 -10.12
C LEU A 183 -12.79 8.92 -11.08
N VAL A 184 -12.38 7.66 -11.24
CA VAL A 184 -13.07 6.69 -12.09
C VAL A 184 -14.16 6.03 -11.30
N PRO A 185 -15.44 6.17 -11.66
CA PRO A 185 -16.52 5.50 -10.97
C PRO A 185 -16.48 3.99 -11.23
N ALA A 186 -16.91 3.22 -10.24
CA ALA A 186 -17.11 1.79 -10.35
C ALA A 186 -18.53 1.45 -9.92
N ALA A 187 -19.34 0.86 -10.80
CA ALA A 187 -20.76 0.56 -10.56
C ALA A 187 -21.57 1.79 -10.08
N GLY A 188 -21.25 2.97 -10.61
CA GLY A 188 -21.89 4.23 -10.23
C GLY A 188 -21.41 4.82 -8.91
N ASN A 189 -20.46 4.17 -8.19
CA ASN A 189 -19.84 4.70 -6.99
C ASN A 189 -18.54 5.43 -7.35
N TYR A 190 -18.42 6.66 -6.90
CA TYR A 190 -17.21 7.45 -6.96
C TYR A 190 -16.47 7.35 -5.63
N GLN A 191 -15.16 7.22 -5.69
CA GLN A 191 -14.32 7.16 -4.50
C GLN A 191 -13.14 8.13 -4.63
N PHE A 192 -13.08 9.08 -3.71
CA PHE A 192 -11.88 9.89 -3.49
C PHE A 192 -11.11 9.32 -2.31
N VAL A 193 -9.80 9.08 -2.50
CA VAL A 193 -8.92 8.55 -1.46
C VAL A 193 -7.74 9.49 -1.26
N PHE A 194 -7.58 9.97 -0.03
CA PHE A 194 -6.38 10.68 0.38
C PHE A 194 -5.56 9.78 1.32
N PRO A 195 -4.44 9.20 0.86
CA PRO A 195 -3.59 8.38 1.70
C PRO A 195 -2.88 9.24 2.74
N THR A 196 -2.90 8.85 4.01
CA THR A 196 -2.29 9.61 5.10
C THR A 196 -1.00 9.00 5.63
N VAL A 197 -0.80 7.70 5.47
CA VAL A 197 0.32 6.97 6.05
C VAL A 197 0.91 5.97 5.07
N VAL A 198 2.23 5.84 5.08
CA VAL A 198 2.94 4.78 4.35
C VAL A 198 3.00 3.55 5.25
N GLY A 199 2.40 2.45 4.82
CA GLY A 199 2.50 1.18 5.52
C GLY A 199 3.96 0.70 5.65
N PRO A 200 4.29 -0.08 6.68
CA PRO A 200 5.60 -0.71 6.83
C PRO A 200 5.94 -1.51 5.57
N ARG A 201 7.19 -1.42 5.11
CA ARG A 201 7.66 -2.16 3.93
C ARG A 201 8.88 -2.96 4.30
N TYR A 202 8.88 -4.22 3.94
CA TYR A 202 9.99 -5.14 4.18
C TYR A 202 10.87 -5.23 2.94
N ASN A 203 12.19 -5.14 3.13
CA ASN A 203 13.12 -5.43 2.07
C ASN A 203 13.15 -6.95 1.86
N SER A 204 12.88 -7.42 0.64
CA SER A 204 13.21 -8.79 0.27
C SER A 204 14.75 -8.93 0.15
N MET A 205 15.27 -10.15 0.27
CA MET A 205 16.70 -10.43 0.02
C MET A 205 17.15 -10.03 -1.41
N GLN A 206 16.18 -9.78 -2.31
CA GLN A 206 16.42 -9.37 -3.69
C GLN A 206 16.35 -7.84 -3.90
N SER A 207 15.98 -7.06 -2.86
CA SER A 207 15.92 -5.60 -2.95
C SER A 207 17.31 -4.98 -3.10
N SER A 208 17.47 -4.02 -4.00
CA SER A 208 18.71 -3.28 -4.14
C SER A 208 19.01 -2.42 -2.90
N GLN A 209 20.29 -2.20 -2.58
CA GLN A 209 20.69 -1.34 -1.45
C GLN A 209 20.13 0.10 -1.57
N ALA A 210 19.96 0.60 -2.78
CA ALA A 210 19.37 1.91 -3.04
C ALA A 210 17.87 1.97 -2.67
N GLN A 211 17.12 0.87 -2.89
CA GLN A 211 15.73 0.76 -2.46
C GLN A 211 15.60 0.60 -0.94
N ALA A 212 16.56 -0.04 -0.29
CA ALA A 212 16.58 -0.20 1.15
C ALA A 212 16.77 1.11 1.91
N ALA A 213 17.51 2.07 1.35
CA ALA A 213 17.90 3.29 2.06
C ALA A 213 16.74 4.24 2.40
N TRP A 214 15.71 4.33 1.53
CA TRP A 214 14.56 5.23 1.77
C TRP A 214 13.41 4.56 2.53
N VAL A 215 13.39 3.23 2.58
CA VAL A 215 12.36 2.44 3.30
C VAL A 215 12.55 2.50 4.83
N GLY A 216 13.76 2.81 5.30
CA GLY A 216 14.11 2.93 6.73
C GLY A 216 13.54 4.18 7.41
N GLN A 217 12.21 4.26 7.53
CA GLN A 217 11.50 5.35 8.19
C GLN A 217 11.24 5.04 9.66
N PRO A 218 11.40 6.02 10.58
CA PRO A 218 10.90 5.84 11.93
C PRO A 218 9.37 5.80 11.95
N VAL A 219 8.81 4.98 12.83
CA VAL A 219 7.37 4.91 13.10
C VAL A 219 7.09 5.16 14.56
N LEU A 220 5.91 5.71 14.86
CA LEU A 220 5.42 5.80 16.23
C LEU A 220 4.91 4.43 16.69
N PRO A 221 5.07 4.06 17.97
CA PRO A 221 4.49 2.84 18.52
C PRO A 221 2.96 2.77 18.30
N ALA A 222 2.41 1.55 18.21
CA ALA A 222 0.98 1.35 18.12
C ALA A 222 0.25 2.02 19.29
N GLY A 223 -0.81 2.74 19.00
CA GLY A 223 -1.59 3.49 20.01
C GLY A 223 -1.02 4.87 20.38
N VAL A 224 0.17 5.23 19.89
CA VAL A 224 0.70 6.58 20.06
C VAL A 224 0.14 7.48 18.96
N ALA A 225 -0.63 8.49 19.35
CA ALA A 225 -1.18 9.48 18.42
C ALA A 225 -0.05 10.31 17.79
N SER A 226 -0.15 10.59 16.49
CA SER A 226 0.71 11.59 15.85
C SER A 226 0.44 12.95 16.46
N PRO A 227 1.48 13.72 16.84
CA PRO A 227 1.28 15.10 17.29
C PRO A 227 0.89 16.04 16.15
N ALA A 228 1.05 15.62 14.89
CA ALA A 228 0.65 16.41 13.74
C ALA A 228 -0.88 16.33 13.53
N ALA A 229 -1.54 17.47 13.61
CA ALA A 229 -2.97 17.56 13.29
C ALA A 229 -3.23 17.26 11.82
N PHE A 230 -4.33 16.57 11.54
CA PHE A 230 -4.78 16.29 10.17
C PHE A 230 -6.18 16.87 9.98
N ASP A 231 -6.35 17.63 8.90
CA ASP A 231 -7.63 18.21 8.53
C ASP A 231 -7.86 18.11 7.03
N ILE A 232 -9.09 17.81 6.62
CA ILE A 232 -9.47 17.71 5.21
C ILE A 232 -10.84 18.33 4.96
N HIS A 233 -10.89 19.17 3.93
CA HIS A 233 -12.12 19.79 3.44
C HIS A 233 -12.32 19.38 1.98
N VAL A 234 -13.52 18.91 1.65
CA VAL A 234 -13.87 18.52 0.28
C VAL A 234 -15.07 19.32 -0.17
N ALA A 235 -14.90 20.12 -1.23
CA ALA A 235 -15.97 20.76 -1.97
C ALA A 235 -16.30 19.91 -3.19
N LEU A 236 -17.47 19.28 -3.20
CA LEU A 236 -17.95 18.50 -4.34
C LEU A 236 -18.98 19.33 -5.11
N ASN A 237 -18.74 19.50 -6.40
CA ASN A 237 -19.65 20.13 -7.35
C ASN A 237 -19.93 19.18 -8.52
N SER A 238 -21.19 18.84 -8.72
CA SER A 238 -21.64 17.95 -9.79
C SER A 238 -22.87 18.53 -10.49
N PRO A 239 -22.91 18.49 -11.84
CA PRO A 239 -24.13 18.86 -12.58
C PRO A 239 -25.30 17.92 -12.33
N ILE A 240 -25.01 16.72 -11.80
CA ILE A 240 -26.00 15.73 -11.40
C ILE A 240 -26.13 15.75 -9.87
N GLY A 241 -27.35 15.71 -9.36
CA GLY A 241 -27.63 15.72 -7.92
C GLY A 241 -26.92 14.58 -7.18
N ILE A 242 -26.38 14.90 -5.99
CA ILE A 242 -25.67 13.94 -5.13
C ILE A 242 -26.72 13.14 -4.35
N LYS A 243 -26.78 11.82 -4.57
CA LYS A 243 -27.72 10.90 -3.92
C LYS A 243 -27.24 10.46 -2.54
N GLU A 244 -26.02 9.99 -2.46
CA GLU A 244 -25.40 9.45 -1.25
C GLU A 244 -23.98 9.97 -1.10
N MET A 245 -23.58 10.21 0.13
CA MET A 245 -22.20 10.58 0.47
C MET A 245 -21.88 10.09 1.87
N HIS A 246 -20.80 9.33 2.01
CA HIS A 246 -20.31 8.82 3.28
C HIS A 246 -18.81 8.57 3.24
N SER A 247 -18.18 8.54 4.40
CA SER A 247 -16.80 8.07 4.53
C SER A 247 -16.81 6.73 5.25
N SER A 248 -16.09 5.75 4.68
CA SER A 248 -15.89 4.44 5.31
C SER A 248 -14.78 4.46 6.35
N SER A 249 -13.93 5.48 6.33
CA SER A 249 -12.72 5.56 7.16
C SER A 249 -12.81 6.56 8.32
N HIS A 250 -13.56 7.65 8.16
CA HIS A 250 -13.61 8.77 9.12
C HIS A 250 -15.03 9.27 9.34
N ASP A 251 -15.28 9.79 10.54
CA ASP A 251 -16.52 10.53 10.82
C ASP A 251 -16.46 11.90 10.15
N ILE A 252 -17.44 12.16 9.29
CA ILE A 252 -17.52 13.40 8.51
C ILE A 252 -18.77 14.21 8.86
N THR A 253 -18.69 15.51 8.68
CA THR A 253 -19.83 16.42 8.59
C THR A 253 -20.05 16.78 7.13
N THR A 254 -21.28 16.64 6.65
CA THR A 254 -21.66 16.99 5.28
C THR A 254 -22.70 18.11 5.32
N THR A 255 -22.42 19.22 4.63
CA THR A 255 -23.34 20.32 4.42
C THR A 255 -23.70 20.40 2.94
N LYS A 256 -24.98 20.24 2.61
CA LYS A 256 -25.47 20.42 1.25
C LYS A 256 -25.82 21.89 1.05
N GLU A 257 -25.25 22.51 0.01
CA GLU A 257 -25.59 23.88 -0.41
C GLU A 257 -26.76 23.85 -1.39
N ASP A 258 -26.78 22.87 -2.32
CA ASP A 258 -27.85 22.58 -3.26
C ASP A 258 -27.86 21.08 -3.61
N SER A 259 -28.60 20.68 -4.68
CA SER A 259 -28.67 19.28 -5.11
C SER A 259 -27.35 18.72 -5.67
N GLY A 260 -26.49 19.57 -6.21
CA GLY A 260 -25.22 19.21 -6.85
C GLY A 260 -23.99 19.65 -6.07
N THR A 261 -24.14 20.51 -5.04
CA THR A 261 -23.00 21.08 -4.29
C THR A 261 -23.04 20.62 -2.84
N SER A 262 -21.94 20.05 -2.37
CA SER A 262 -21.79 19.59 -0.99
C SER A 262 -20.40 19.89 -0.47
N MET A 263 -20.33 20.32 0.79
CA MET A 263 -19.10 20.49 1.54
C MET A 263 -18.95 19.37 2.56
N VAL A 264 -17.75 18.80 2.65
CA VAL A 264 -17.40 17.74 3.60
C VAL A 264 -16.22 18.18 4.44
N SER A 265 -16.28 17.91 5.73
CA SER A 265 -15.18 18.13 6.68
C SER A 265 -15.13 17.02 7.73
N LEU A 266 -14.00 16.84 8.38
CA LEU A 266 -13.88 15.93 9.51
C LEU A 266 -14.68 16.46 10.71
N LYS A 267 -15.34 15.56 11.45
CA LYS A 267 -15.96 15.90 12.74
C LYS A 267 -14.92 16.15 13.83
N ASN A 268 -13.76 15.49 13.71
CA ASN A 268 -12.69 15.58 14.68
C ASN A 268 -11.33 15.65 13.98
N THR A 269 -10.66 16.77 14.08
CA THR A 269 -9.34 17.04 13.48
C THR A 269 -8.16 16.53 14.32
N HIS A 270 -8.42 16.06 15.55
CA HIS A 270 -7.42 15.45 16.44
C HIS A 270 -7.33 13.93 16.27
N ILE A 271 -8.04 13.37 15.30
CA ILE A 271 -7.96 11.94 15.00
C ILE A 271 -6.60 11.64 14.40
N ALA A 272 -6.02 10.52 14.87
CA ALA A 272 -4.77 10.01 14.32
C ALA A 272 -4.88 9.82 12.80
N ASN A 273 -3.98 10.43 12.05
CA ASN A 273 -3.82 10.27 10.60
C ASN A 273 -3.12 8.94 10.29
N ASN A 274 -3.63 7.84 10.84
CA ASN A 274 -3.05 6.50 10.75
C ASN A 274 -3.82 5.58 9.79
N ARG A 275 -4.72 6.14 8.99
CA ARG A 275 -5.51 5.43 7.97
C ARG A 275 -5.92 6.38 6.87
N ASP A 276 -6.07 5.85 5.65
CA ASP A 276 -6.48 6.61 4.48
C ASP A 276 -7.85 7.27 4.70
N PHE A 277 -7.96 8.55 4.29
CA PHE A 277 -9.27 9.20 4.20
C PHE A 277 -9.96 8.75 2.93
N ILE A 278 -11.18 8.19 3.06
CA ILE A 278 -11.97 7.66 1.96
C ILE A 278 -13.34 8.31 1.96
N LEU A 279 -13.64 9.00 0.88
CA LEU A 279 -14.96 9.57 0.61
C LEU A 279 -15.62 8.81 -0.54
N ASN A 280 -16.76 8.19 -0.26
CA ASN A 280 -17.60 7.54 -1.25
C ASN A 280 -18.83 8.41 -1.52
N TYR A 281 -19.20 8.56 -2.80
CA TYR A 281 -20.43 9.26 -3.17
C TYR A 281 -21.07 8.65 -4.41
N ARG A 282 -22.38 8.81 -4.54
CA ARG A 282 -23.17 8.41 -5.70
C ARG A 282 -23.96 9.60 -6.21
N LEU A 283 -24.08 9.70 -7.53
CA LEU A 283 -24.91 10.71 -8.18
C LEU A 283 -26.33 10.18 -8.36
N ALA A 284 -27.29 11.07 -8.57
CA ALA A 284 -28.72 10.72 -8.60
C ALA A 284 -29.16 9.89 -9.83
N GLY A 285 -28.31 9.73 -10.84
CA GLY A 285 -28.57 8.89 -12.02
C GLY A 285 -28.29 7.39 -11.76
N ASP A 286 -29.03 6.51 -12.41
CA ASP A 286 -28.79 5.07 -12.39
C ASP A 286 -27.69 4.64 -13.39
N ARG A 287 -27.06 5.60 -14.08
CA ARG A 287 -26.05 5.39 -15.11
C ARG A 287 -24.79 6.16 -14.77
N ILE A 288 -23.66 5.61 -15.20
CA ILE A 288 -22.38 6.33 -15.22
C ILE A 288 -22.50 7.45 -16.25
N GLU A 289 -21.99 8.61 -15.92
CA GLU A 289 -21.96 9.75 -16.84
C GLU A 289 -21.00 9.46 -17.99
N SER A 290 -21.53 9.36 -19.22
CA SER A 290 -20.73 9.24 -20.44
C SER A 290 -20.62 10.60 -21.10
N GLY A 291 -19.44 10.94 -21.61
CA GLY A 291 -19.26 12.21 -22.29
C GLY A 291 -17.83 12.50 -22.68
N VAL A 292 -17.65 13.62 -23.37
CA VAL A 292 -16.35 14.12 -23.79
C VAL A 292 -16.13 15.51 -23.17
N MET A 293 -15.04 15.66 -22.43
CA MET A 293 -14.58 16.93 -21.89
C MET A 293 -13.45 17.45 -22.75
N LEU A 294 -13.48 18.73 -23.10
CA LEU A 294 -12.49 19.39 -23.94
C LEU A 294 -11.82 20.55 -23.20
N TYR A 295 -10.51 20.67 -23.38
CA TYR A 295 -9.72 21.83 -22.98
C TYR A 295 -9.07 22.44 -24.21
N LYS A 296 -9.31 23.72 -24.46
CA LYS A 296 -8.62 24.50 -25.48
C LYS A 296 -7.53 25.32 -24.80
N GLY A 297 -6.29 25.07 -25.19
CA GLY A 297 -5.15 25.81 -24.67
C GLY A 297 -5.20 27.30 -25.06
N THR A 298 -4.49 28.12 -24.32
CA THR A 298 -4.38 29.58 -24.56
C THR A 298 -3.05 29.92 -25.22
N GLY A 299 -3.09 30.74 -26.32
CA GLY A 299 -1.91 31.15 -27.09
C GLY A 299 -1.63 30.28 -28.32
N ASP A 300 -0.82 30.78 -29.26
CA ASP A 300 -0.60 30.17 -30.57
C ASP A 300 0.15 28.82 -30.55
N SER A 301 0.85 28.50 -29.49
CA SER A 301 1.60 27.24 -29.31
C SER A 301 0.97 26.30 -28.29
N SER A 302 -0.27 26.58 -27.85
CA SER A 302 -0.91 25.80 -26.81
C SER A 302 -1.57 24.54 -27.37
N GLU A 303 -1.37 23.44 -26.68
CA GLU A 303 -1.99 22.14 -26.99
C GLU A 303 -3.42 22.08 -26.46
N ASN A 304 -4.31 21.44 -27.22
CA ASN A 304 -5.68 21.17 -26.79
C ASN A 304 -5.78 19.72 -26.30
N PHE A 305 -6.56 19.48 -25.27
CA PHE A 305 -6.71 18.16 -24.62
C PHE A 305 -8.15 17.74 -24.56
N PHE A 306 -8.37 16.42 -24.58
CA PHE A 306 -9.68 15.85 -24.29
C PHE A 306 -9.57 14.71 -23.29
N LEU A 307 -10.71 14.47 -22.59
CA LEU A 307 -11.02 13.26 -21.85
C LEU A 307 -12.34 12.75 -22.36
N ALA A 308 -12.40 11.47 -22.72
CA ALA A 308 -13.66 10.79 -23.03
C ALA A 308 -13.92 9.68 -22.00
N MET A 309 -15.12 9.65 -21.46
CA MET A 309 -15.62 8.58 -20.59
C MET A 309 -16.83 7.96 -21.24
N VAL A 310 -16.82 6.63 -21.35
CA VAL A 310 -17.86 5.86 -22.03
C VAL A 310 -18.38 4.78 -21.12
N GLU A 311 -19.68 4.81 -20.88
CA GLU A 311 -20.37 3.78 -20.09
C GLU A 311 -20.33 2.43 -20.83
N PRO A 312 -19.93 1.34 -20.15
CA PRO A 312 -19.99 0.01 -20.75
C PRO A 312 -21.45 -0.45 -20.92
N PRO A 313 -21.70 -1.37 -21.86
CA PRO A 313 -23.03 -1.98 -21.99
C PRO A 313 -23.39 -2.77 -20.73
N LYS A 314 -24.67 -2.92 -20.44
CA LYS A 314 -25.13 -3.78 -19.34
C LYS A 314 -24.69 -5.21 -19.58
N ALA A 315 -24.18 -5.85 -18.53
CA ALA A 315 -23.83 -7.27 -18.59
C ALA A 315 -25.07 -8.11 -18.97
N VAL A 316 -24.90 -9.00 -19.93
CA VAL A 316 -25.96 -9.91 -20.35
C VAL A 316 -25.74 -11.22 -19.59
N ALA A 317 -26.87 -11.84 -19.16
CA ALA A 317 -26.83 -13.15 -18.51
C ALA A 317 -26.17 -14.18 -19.45
N VAL A 318 -25.05 -14.76 -19.02
CA VAL A 318 -24.32 -15.76 -19.83
C VAL A 318 -24.89 -17.13 -19.57
N THR A 319 -25.44 -17.73 -20.60
CA THR A 319 -26.06 -19.06 -20.55
C THR A 319 -25.04 -20.21 -20.62
N ALA A 320 -23.79 -19.94 -21.03
CA ALA A 320 -22.73 -20.95 -21.13
C ALA A 320 -21.40 -20.34 -20.61
N ILE A 321 -21.08 -20.63 -19.35
CA ILE A 321 -19.81 -20.17 -18.73
C ILE A 321 -18.83 -21.33 -18.72
N SER A 322 -17.65 -21.17 -19.33
CA SER A 322 -16.58 -22.17 -19.30
C SER A 322 -16.08 -22.42 -17.87
N PRO A 323 -15.69 -23.67 -17.54
CA PRO A 323 -15.03 -23.96 -16.26
C PRO A 323 -13.79 -23.10 -16.05
N ARG A 324 -13.51 -22.75 -14.80
CA ARG A 324 -12.35 -21.94 -14.42
C ARG A 324 -11.49 -22.65 -13.41
N ASP A 325 -10.20 -22.29 -13.41
CA ASP A 325 -9.24 -22.71 -12.41
C ASP A 325 -8.78 -21.49 -11.61
N TYR A 326 -9.04 -21.50 -10.29
CA TYR A 326 -8.71 -20.41 -9.40
C TYR A 326 -7.50 -20.76 -8.55
N ILE A 327 -6.46 -19.92 -8.56
CA ILE A 327 -5.33 -20.03 -7.64
C ILE A 327 -5.34 -18.81 -6.71
N PHE A 328 -5.65 -19.03 -5.44
CA PHE A 328 -5.62 -18.02 -4.40
C PHE A 328 -4.22 -17.96 -3.81
N VAL A 329 -3.54 -16.83 -3.95
CA VAL A 329 -2.20 -16.56 -3.44
C VAL A 329 -2.32 -15.64 -2.24
N VAL A 330 -2.20 -16.21 -1.05
CA VAL A 330 -2.57 -15.56 0.20
C VAL A 330 -1.35 -15.24 1.04
N ASP A 331 -1.18 -13.97 1.31
CA ASP A 331 -0.17 -13.45 2.21
C ASP A 331 -0.52 -13.79 3.67
N ILE A 332 0.42 -14.44 4.35
CA ILE A 332 0.35 -14.73 5.79
C ILE A 332 1.59 -14.18 6.51
N SER A 333 2.22 -13.15 5.97
CA SER A 333 3.38 -12.48 6.56
C SER A 333 3.04 -11.73 7.85
N GLY A 334 4.08 -11.22 8.52
CA GLY A 334 3.92 -10.51 9.79
C GLY A 334 3.04 -9.27 9.73
N SER A 335 3.04 -8.54 8.62
CA SER A 335 2.21 -7.35 8.41
C SER A 335 0.71 -7.67 8.32
N MET A 336 0.37 -8.87 7.85
CA MET A 336 -1.00 -9.36 7.81
C MET A 336 -1.58 -9.68 9.20
N HIS A 337 -0.76 -9.72 10.26
CA HIS A 337 -1.23 -10.09 11.60
C HIS A 337 -2.36 -9.18 12.12
N GLY A 338 -3.39 -9.79 12.68
CA GLY A 338 -4.56 -9.09 13.23
C GLY A 338 -5.65 -8.83 12.18
N PHE A 339 -6.09 -7.58 12.07
CA PHE A 339 -7.19 -7.16 11.19
C PHE A 339 -7.05 -7.62 9.73
N PRO A 340 -5.89 -7.44 9.03
CA PRO A 340 -5.79 -7.83 7.63
C PRO A 340 -5.98 -9.34 7.43
N LEU A 341 -5.39 -10.18 8.28
CA LEU A 341 -5.48 -11.63 8.17
C LEU A 341 -6.90 -12.14 8.43
N GLU A 342 -7.60 -11.61 9.44
CA GLU A 342 -8.97 -12.00 9.75
C GLU A 342 -9.94 -11.59 8.63
N THR A 343 -9.70 -10.43 8.02
CA THR A 343 -10.45 -9.99 6.84
C THR A 343 -10.15 -10.87 5.62
N ALA A 344 -8.89 -11.25 5.40
CA ALA A 344 -8.50 -12.19 4.33
C ALA A 344 -9.20 -13.55 4.51
N LYS A 345 -9.26 -14.09 5.73
CA LYS A 345 -10.00 -15.33 6.02
C LYS A 345 -11.48 -15.22 5.67
N THR A 346 -12.10 -14.09 6.00
CA THR A 346 -13.50 -13.82 5.67
C THR A 346 -13.70 -13.72 4.15
N LEU A 347 -12.86 -12.95 3.47
CA LEU A 347 -12.88 -12.82 2.01
C LEU A 347 -12.73 -14.18 1.31
N LEU A 348 -11.74 -14.97 1.72
CA LEU A 348 -11.48 -16.28 1.12
C LEU A 348 -12.63 -17.25 1.33
N ARG A 349 -13.29 -17.20 2.50
CA ARG A 349 -14.50 -17.99 2.75
C ARG A 349 -15.61 -17.61 1.75
N GLU A 350 -15.80 -16.32 1.50
CA GLU A 350 -16.78 -15.83 0.54
C GLU A 350 -16.41 -16.19 -0.92
N LEU A 351 -15.13 -16.12 -1.26
CA LEU A 351 -14.68 -16.44 -2.62
C LEU A 351 -14.73 -17.95 -2.89
N ILE A 352 -14.09 -18.76 -2.05
CA ILE A 352 -13.97 -20.21 -2.22
C ILE A 352 -15.32 -20.90 -1.97
N GLY A 353 -16.09 -20.43 -0.97
CA GLY A 353 -17.40 -21.00 -0.61
C GLY A 353 -18.47 -20.88 -1.71
N ASN A 354 -18.28 -19.97 -2.66
CA ASN A 354 -19.20 -19.71 -3.76
C ASN A 354 -18.67 -20.15 -5.13
N LEU A 355 -17.60 -20.95 -5.19
CA LEU A 355 -17.13 -21.54 -6.45
C LEU A 355 -18.16 -22.54 -7.01
N ARG A 356 -18.22 -22.63 -8.32
CA ARG A 356 -19.14 -23.53 -9.01
C ARG A 356 -18.59 -24.95 -8.99
N PRO A 357 -19.45 -25.98 -8.96
CA PRO A 357 -18.99 -27.37 -9.03
C PRO A 357 -18.16 -27.71 -10.28
N SER A 358 -18.30 -26.93 -11.36
CA SER A 358 -17.52 -27.04 -12.60
C SER A 358 -16.12 -26.43 -12.49
N ASP A 359 -15.85 -25.64 -11.46
CA ASP A 359 -14.57 -24.95 -11.29
C ASP A 359 -13.57 -25.84 -10.54
N THR A 360 -12.28 -25.55 -10.71
CA THR A 360 -11.18 -26.09 -9.92
C THR A 360 -10.50 -24.99 -9.14
N PHE A 361 -9.84 -25.31 -8.05
CA PHE A 361 -9.10 -24.32 -7.29
C PHE A 361 -7.92 -24.91 -6.51
N ASN A 362 -6.97 -24.04 -6.15
CA ASN A 362 -5.93 -24.29 -5.17
C ASN A 362 -5.66 -23.02 -4.35
N VAL A 363 -5.02 -23.19 -3.19
CA VAL A 363 -4.61 -22.08 -2.34
C VAL A 363 -3.12 -22.20 -2.07
N LEU A 364 -2.36 -21.15 -2.38
CA LEU A 364 -0.96 -21.01 -2.03
C LEU A 364 -0.84 -19.99 -0.90
N LEU A 365 -0.38 -20.44 0.25
CA LEU A 365 -0.03 -19.58 1.39
C LEU A 365 1.43 -19.18 1.27
N PHE A 366 1.75 -17.90 1.46
CA PHE A 366 3.12 -17.42 1.43
C PHE A 366 3.44 -16.42 2.55
N SER A 367 4.68 -16.51 3.00
CA SER A 367 5.37 -15.57 3.88
C SER A 367 6.87 -15.65 3.57
N GLY A 368 7.75 -15.95 4.51
CA GLY A 368 9.17 -16.30 4.26
C GLY A 368 9.38 -17.60 3.49
N SER A 369 8.32 -18.40 3.33
CA SER A 369 8.24 -19.59 2.49
C SER A 369 6.88 -19.64 1.82
N ASN A 370 6.66 -20.61 0.93
CA ASN A 370 5.36 -20.77 0.29
C ASN A 370 4.92 -22.24 0.23
N ARG A 371 3.60 -22.48 0.32
CA ARG A 371 3.02 -23.81 0.35
C ARG A 371 1.63 -23.83 -0.29
N PHE A 372 1.41 -24.74 -1.25
CA PHE A 372 0.08 -25.09 -1.72
C PHE A 372 -0.67 -25.97 -0.69
N LEU A 373 -1.99 -25.81 -0.59
CA LEU A 373 -2.83 -26.68 0.24
C LEU A 373 -3.01 -28.06 -0.40
N SER A 374 -3.01 -28.15 -1.71
CA SER A 374 -3.10 -29.40 -2.49
C SER A 374 -1.94 -29.47 -3.50
N PRO A 375 -1.43 -30.68 -3.85
CA PRO A 375 -0.36 -30.83 -4.82
C PRO A 375 -0.68 -30.21 -6.19
N GLN A 376 -1.95 -30.13 -6.58
CA GLN A 376 -2.49 -29.51 -7.78
C GLN A 376 -3.92 -29.02 -7.52
N SER A 377 -4.48 -28.21 -8.45
CA SER A 377 -5.86 -27.72 -8.35
C SER A 377 -6.86 -28.87 -8.21
N VAL A 378 -7.79 -28.73 -7.27
CA VAL A 378 -8.82 -29.72 -6.98
C VAL A 378 -10.21 -29.21 -7.41
N PRO A 379 -11.15 -30.11 -7.78
CA PRO A 379 -12.53 -29.72 -8.07
C PRO A 379 -13.18 -28.99 -6.89
N ALA A 380 -14.00 -27.99 -7.18
CA ALA A 380 -14.70 -27.19 -6.17
C ALA A 380 -15.92 -27.99 -5.58
N THR A 381 -15.65 -29.19 -5.08
CA THR A 381 -16.63 -30.00 -4.34
C THR A 381 -16.80 -29.44 -2.93
N ARG A 382 -17.95 -29.66 -2.33
CA ARG A 382 -18.23 -29.23 -0.95
C ARG A 382 -17.14 -29.69 0.02
N ALA A 383 -16.69 -30.93 -0.10
CA ALA A 383 -15.66 -31.50 0.78
C ALA A 383 -14.32 -30.75 0.64
N ASN A 384 -13.86 -30.48 -0.58
CA ASN A 384 -12.62 -29.73 -0.85
C ASN A 384 -12.72 -28.28 -0.39
N ILE A 385 -13.87 -27.64 -0.62
CA ILE A 385 -14.16 -26.29 -0.15
C ILE A 385 -14.09 -26.20 1.38
N ASP A 386 -14.80 -27.10 2.08
CA ASP A 386 -14.84 -27.13 3.53
C ASP A 386 -13.45 -27.44 4.14
N GLN A 387 -12.65 -28.27 3.48
CA GLN A 387 -11.28 -28.55 3.91
C GLN A 387 -10.39 -27.32 3.75
N ALA A 388 -10.44 -26.63 2.60
CA ALA A 388 -9.66 -25.42 2.37
C ALA A 388 -10.04 -24.31 3.35
N ILE A 389 -11.33 -24.08 3.59
CA ILE A 389 -11.83 -23.08 4.55
C ILE A 389 -11.33 -23.40 5.98
N ARG A 390 -11.37 -24.65 6.43
CA ARG A 390 -10.82 -25.03 7.73
C ARG A 390 -9.33 -24.71 7.82
N THR A 391 -8.54 -25.11 6.83
CA THR A 391 -7.10 -24.84 6.82
C THR A 391 -6.80 -23.34 6.83
N ILE A 392 -7.57 -22.53 6.08
CA ILE A 392 -7.44 -21.06 6.06
C ILE A 392 -7.78 -20.47 7.44
N GLN A 393 -8.80 -20.98 8.12
CA GLN A 393 -9.18 -20.49 9.45
C GLN A 393 -8.12 -20.75 10.52
N GLU A 394 -7.39 -21.86 10.40
CA GLU A 394 -6.32 -22.26 11.32
C GLU A 394 -4.97 -21.58 11.06
N MET A 395 -4.81 -20.90 9.90
CA MET A 395 -3.53 -20.27 9.57
C MET A 395 -3.25 -19.08 10.49
N GLY A 396 -2.00 -19.03 10.97
CA GLY A 396 -1.43 -17.90 11.69
C GLY A 396 -0.59 -17.01 10.77
N GLY A 397 -0.40 -15.75 11.15
CA GLY A 397 0.47 -14.82 10.44
C GLY A 397 1.88 -14.78 11.02
N GLY A 398 2.89 -14.58 10.17
CA GLY A 398 4.28 -14.37 10.58
C GLY A 398 5.30 -14.57 9.46
N GLY A 399 6.51 -14.03 9.65
CA GLY A 399 7.60 -14.09 8.67
C GLY A 399 7.64 -12.92 7.69
N SER A 400 8.61 -12.95 6.76
CA SER A 400 8.78 -11.99 5.67
C SER A 400 7.72 -12.16 4.58
N THR A 401 7.70 -11.27 3.58
CA THR A 401 6.72 -11.30 2.48
C THR A 401 7.46 -11.62 1.17
N GLU A 402 7.54 -12.89 0.80
CA GLU A 402 8.26 -13.39 -0.38
C GLU A 402 7.30 -13.62 -1.56
N LEU A 403 6.79 -12.52 -2.15
CA LEU A 403 5.80 -12.54 -3.23
C LEU A 403 6.35 -13.18 -4.53
N ILE A 404 7.59 -12.88 -4.92
CA ILE A 404 8.17 -13.37 -6.20
C ILE A 404 8.32 -14.89 -6.22
N PRO A 405 8.88 -15.54 -5.20
CA PRO A 405 8.89 -17.01 -5.12
C PRO A 405 7.50 -17.64 -5.15
N ALA A 406 6.51 -16.99 -4.52
CA ALA A 406 5.12 -17.44 -4.54
C ALA A 406 4.52 -17.40 -5.96
N LEU A 407 4.65 -16.28 -6.67
CA LEU A 407 4.17 -16.15 -8.05
C LEU A 407 4.88 -17.11 -9.02
N LYS A 408 6.21 -17.29 -8.90
CA LYS A 408 6.95 -18.27 -9.70
C LYS A 408 6.40 -19.68 -9.53
N ARG A 409 6.05 -20.06 -8.31
CA ARG A 409 5.45 -21.37 -8.02
C ARG A 409 4.05 -21.53 -8.59
N VAL A 410 3.24 -20.46 -8.59
CA VAL A 410 1.91 -20.43 -9.24
C VAL A 410 2.03 -20.71 -10.73
N TYR A 411 2.96 -20.05 -11.41
CA TYR A 411 3.14 -20.25 -12.86
C TYR A 411 3.82 -21.57 -13.24
N ALA A 412 4.46 -22.25 -12.29
CA ALA A 412 4.97 -23.60 -12.46
C ALA A 412 3.88 -24.69 -12.30
N GLU A 413 2.69 -24.32 -11.78
CA GLU A 413 1.56 -25.24 -11.62
C GLU A 413 0.97 -25.63 -12.99
N PRO A 414 0.82 -26.92 -13.32
CA PRO A 414 0.21 -27.36 -14.57
C PRO A 414 -1.19 -26.77 -14.78
N LYS A 415 -1.52 -26.42 -16.01
CA LYS A 415 -2.83 -25.88 -16.41
C LYS A 415 -3.42 -26.73 -17.53
N ALA A 416 -4.70 -27.09 -17.41
CA ALA A 416 -5.44 -27.70 -18.51
C ALA A 416 -5.63 -26.69 -19.67
N ALA A 417 -5.52 -27.18 -20.92
CA ALA A 417 -5.50 -26.31 -22.11
C ALA A 417 -6.81 -25.55 -22.37
N ASP A 418 -7.95 -26.11 -21.94
CA ASP A 418 -9.31 -25.64 -22.17
C ASP A 418 -9.91 -24.87 -20.99
N VAL A 419 -9.12 -24.64 -19.92
CA VAL A 419 -9.56 -23.97 -18.70
C VAL A 419 -8.93 -22.57 -18.58
N SER A 420 -9.74 -21.57 -18.29
CA SER A 420 -9.27 -20.21 -17.99
C SER A 420 -8.80 -20.13 -16.53
N ARG A 421 -7.51 -19.80 -16.30
CA ARG A 421 -6.95 -19.65 -14.96
C ARG A 421 -7.03 -18.22 -14.49
N SER A 422 -7.52 -18.03 -13.26
CA SER A 422 -7.55 -16.76 -12.54
C SER A 422 -6.70 -16.85 -11.28
N VAL A 423 -5.66 -16.03 -11.20
CA VAL A 423 -4.82 -15.90 -10.00
C VAL A 423 -5.35 -14.74 -9.17
N VAL A 424 -5.67 -15.02 -7.91
CA VAL A 424 -6.21 -14.04 -6.96
C VAL A 424 -5.17 -13.81 -5.86
N VAL A 425 -4.47 -12.68 -5.92
CA VAL A 425 -3.46 -12.31 -4.93
C VAL A 425 -4.13 -11.55 -3.79
N VAL A 426 -3.95 -12.01 -2.55
CA VAL A 426 -4.50 -11.38 -1.34
C VAL A 426 -3.34 -11.00 -0.43
N THR A 427 -3.12 -9.69 -0.22
CA THR A 427 -1.99 -9.16 0.58
C THR A 427 -2.29 -7.75 1.04
N ASP A 428 -1.60 -7.24 2.06
CA ASP A 428 -1.57 -5.81 2.39
C ASP A 428 -0.57 -5.01 1.51
N GLY A 429 0.29 -5.74 0.77
CA GLY A 429 1.22 -5.17 -0.18
C GLY A 429 2.48 -4.54 0.42
N PHE A 430 2.85 -4.88 1.66
CA PHE A 430 4.03 -4.33 2.31
C PHE A 430 5.33 -4.95 1.79
N VAL A 431 5.58 -4.83 0.48
CA VAL A 431 6.76 -5.33 -0.23
C VAL A 431 7.38 -4.23 -1.10
N THR A 432 8.63 -4.45 -1.56
CA THR A 432 9.40 -3.53 -2.41
C THR A 432 9.84 -4.20 -3.73
N VAL A 433 9.07 -5.19 -4.20
CA VAL A 433 9.38 -5.97 -5.40
C VAL A 433 8.31 -5.77 -6.49
N GLU A 434 7.70 -4.60 -6.52
CA GLU A 434 6.56 -4.31 -7.40
C GLU A 434 6.92 -4.52 -8.86
N ARG A 435 8.07 -4.02 -9.29
CA ARG A 435 8.54 -4.12 -10.67
C ARG A 435 8.71 -5.58 -11.13
N GLU A 436 9.44 -6.37 -10.34
CA GLU A 436 9.70 -7.79 -10.64
C GLU A 436 8.40 -8.60 -10.66
N ALA A 437 7.43 -8.23 -9.80
CA ALA A 437 6.12 -8.86 -9.77
C ALA A 437 5.33 -8.56 -11.05
N PHE A 438 5.32 -7.29 -11.51
CA PHE A 438 4.63 -6.89 -12.74
C PHE A 438 5.24 -7.56 -13.98
N GLU A 439 6.57 -7.61 -14.07
CA GLU A 439 7.28 -8.32 -15.16
C GLU A 439 6.93 -9.80 -15.18
N LEU A 440 6.94 -10.47 -14.03
CA LEU A 440 6.64 -11.88 -13.91
C LEU A 440 5.20 -12.18 -14.34
N VAL A 441 4.24 -11.38 -13.87
CA VAL A 441 2.82 -11.49 -14.24
C VAL A 441 2.64 -11.31 -15.74
N ARG A 442 3.23 -10.28 -16.32
CA ARG A 442 3.09 -9.97 -17.75
C ARG A 442 3.69 -11.02 -18.65
N LYS A 443 4.86 -11.57 -18.30
CA LYS A 443 5.48 -12.69 -19.05
C LYS A 443 4.62 -13.95 -19.08
N ASN A 444 3.68 -14.08 -18.14
CA ASN A 444 2.83 -15.26 -17.99
C ASN A 444 1.34 -14.98 -18.26
N LEU A 445 1.00 -13.88 -18.96
CA LEU A 445 -0.39 -13.51 -19.30
C LEU A 445 -1.16 -14.59 -20.04
N SER A 446 -0.46 -15.35 -20.92
CA SER A 446 -1.08 -16.48 -21.64
C SER A 446 -1.51 -17.63 -20.73
N GLN A 447 -0.99 -17.68 -19.50
CA GLN A 447 -1.31 -18.72 -18.53
C GLN A 447 -2.44 -18.34 -17.57
N ALA A 448 -2.54 -17.06 -17.16
CA ALA A 448 -3.51 -16.63 -16.17
C ALA A 448 -3.77 -15.11 -16.21
N ASN A 449 -5.01 -14.73 -15.90
CA ASN A 449 -5.32 -13.36 -15.48
C ASN A 449 -5.04 -13.19 -13.98
N VAL A 450 -4.63 -11.99 -13.55
CA VAL A 450 -4.32 -11.71 -12.15
C VAL A 450 -5.24 -10.64 -11.60
N PHE A 451 -5.90 -10.96 -10.50
CA PHE A 451 -6.70 -10.06 -9.69
C PHE A 451 -6.04 -9.87 -8.35
N SER A 452 -6.05 -8.66 -7.82
CA SER A 452 -5.40 -8.34 -6.55
C SER A 452 -6.40 -7.83 -5.52
N PHE A 453 -6.34 -8.39 -4.31
CA PHE A 453 -7.08 -7.92 -3.15
C PHE A 453 -6.10 -7.34 -2.14
N GLY A 454 -6.14 -6.02 -1.99
CA GLY A 454 -5.37 -5.30 -1.00
C GLY A 454 -6.18 -5.15 0.27
N ILE A 455 -5.67 -5.67 1.41
CA ILE A 455 -6.40 -5.65 2.68
C ILE A 455 -5.61 -4.87 3.72
N GLY A 456 -6.21 -3.84 4.31
CA GLY A 456 -5.60 -3.06 5.37
C GLY A 456 -5.99 -1.59 5.33
N SER A 457 -5.70 -0.87 6.40
CA SER A 457 -5.98 0.57 6.51
C SER A 457 -5.03 1.45 5.69
N SER A 458 -3.94 0.86 5.14
CA SER A 458 -2.90 1.55 4.37
C SER A 458 -2.29 0.62 3.32
N VAL A 459 -3.13 0.21 2.35
CA VAL A 459 -2.75 -0.75 1.30
C VAL A 459 -1.75 -0.14 0.31
N ASN A 460 -0.76 -0.91 -0.12
CA ASN A 460 0.10 -0.54 -1.26
C ASN A 460 -0.70 -0.59 -2.58
N ARG A 461 -1.44 0.48 -2.86
CA ARG A 461 -2.30 0.58 -4.06
C ARG A 461 -1.50 0.44 -5.35
N HIS A 462 -0.25 0.95 -5.38
CA HIS A 462 0.61 0.82 -6.56
C HIS A 462 0.85 -0.65 -6.92
N LEU A 463 1.18 -1.49 -5.93
CA LEU A 463 1.34 -2.93 -6.14
C LEU A 463 0.02 -3.57 -6.61
N MET A 464 -1.10 -3.25 -5.95
CA MET A 464 -2.41 -3.84 -6.29
C MET A 464 -2.83 -3.48 -7.73
N GLU A 465 -2.80 -2.19 -8.05
CA GLU A 465 -3.17 -1.68 -9.38
C GLU A 465 -2.20 -2.19 -10.46
N GLY A 466 -0.90 -2.25 -10.15
CA GLY A 466 0.13 -2.74 -11.06
C GLY A 466 -0.01 -4.24 -11.36
N LEU A 467 -0.23 -5.07 -10.35
CA LEU A 467 -0.48 -6.51 -10.53
C LEU A 467 -1.73 -6.76 -11.38
N ALA A 468 -2.82 -6.08 -11.05
CA ALA A 468 -4.08 -6.19 -11.79
C ALA A 468 -3.92 -5.73 -13.23
N ARG A 469 -3.29 -4.57 -13.47
CA ARG A 469 -3.05 -4.04 -14.81
C ARG A 469 -2.12 -4.95 -15.62
N ALA A 470 -1.01 -5.42 -15.01
CA ALA A 470 -0.09 -6.36 -15.66
C ALA A 470 -0.75 -7.71 -15.99
N GLY A 471 -1.71 -8.15 -15.16
CA GLY A 471 -2.45 -9.40 -15.29
C GLY A 471 -3.77 -9.28 -16.04
N MET A 472 -4.09 -8.12 -16.64
CA MET A 472 -5.36 -7.84 -17.33
C MET A 472 -6.60 -8.15 -16.44
N GLY A 473 -6.48 -7.88 -15.14
CA GLY A 473 -7.54 -8.02 -14.14
C GLY A 473 -7.87 -6.69 -13.46
N GLU A 474 -8.43 -6.76 -12.26
CA GLU A 474 -8.84 -5.60 -11.46
C GLU A 474 -8.29 -5.65 -10.04
N PRO A 475 -7.98 -4.49 -9.43
CA PRO A 475 -7.65 -4.39 -8.02
C PRO A 475 -8.92 -4.24 -7.17
N PHE A 476 -8.93 -4.88 -6.01
CA PHE A 476 -9.96 -4.76 -4.99
C PHE A 476 -9.30 -4.32 -3.69
N ILE A 477 -9.75 -3.22 -3.12
CA ILE A 477 -9.20 -2.69 -1.89
C ILE A 477 -10.24 -2.83 -0.77
N ILE A 478 -9.82 -3.45 0.33
CA ILE A 478 -10.64 -3.70 1.51
C ILE A 478 -9.98 -3.02 2.70
N THR A 479 -10.59 -1.95 3.17
CA THR A 479 -10.05 -1.15 4.29
C THR A 479 -10.73 -1.48 5.61
N GLN A 480 -11.87 -2.18 5.56
CA GLN A 480 -12.63 -2.63 6.72
C GLN A 480 -13.21 -4.04 6.52
N PRO A 481 -13.37 -4.84 7.57
CA PRO A 481 -13.90 -6.21 7.47
C PRO A 481 -15.29 -6.29 6.81
N SER A 482 -16.13 -5.28 7.02
CA SER A 482 -17.49 -5.20 6.46
C SER A 482 -17.52 -5.13 4.94
N GLU A 483 -16.44 -4.68 4.29
CA GLU A 483 -16.33 -4.55 2.84
C GLU A 483 -16.00 -5.89 2.15
N ALA A 484 -15.52 -6.90 2.88
CA ALA A 484 -15.02 -8.16 2.32
C ALA A 484 -16.08 -8.89 1.48
N ALA A 485 -17.31 -9.00 1.99
CA ALA A 485 -18.40 -9.70 1.30
C ALA A 485 -18.83 -8.94 0.03
N GLU A 486 -18.89 -7.62 0.09
CA GLU A 486 -19.24 -6.76 -1.06
C GLU A 486 -18.17 -6.88 -2.16
N GLN A 487 -16.88 -6.76 -1.81
CA GLN A 487 -15.80 -6.89 -2.78
C GLN A 487 -15.70 -8.30 -3.38
N ALA A 488 -15.97 -9.34 -2.59
CA ALA A 488 -16.10 -10.71 -3.11
C ALA A 488 -17.25 -10.86 -4.11
N ALA A 489 -18.41 -10.28 -3.82
CA ALA A 489 -19.57 -10.29 -4.72
C ALA A 489 -19.28 -9.50 -6.02
N ARG A 490 -18.62 -8.35 -5.90
CA ARG A 490 -18.18 -7.55 -7.05
C ARG A 490 -17.20 -8.32 -7.94
N PHE A 491 -16.22 -8.99 -7.36
CA PHE A 491 -15.27 -9.83 -8.09
C PHE A 491 -16.01 -10.94 -8.86
N ARG A 492 -16.90 -11.69 -8.19
CA ARG A 492 -17.68 -12.73 -8.84
C ARG A 492 -18.49 -12.19 -10.03
N LYS A 493 -19.23 -11.10 -9.83
CA LYS A 493 -20.02 -10.46 -10.91
C LYS A 493 -19.14 -10.07 -12.10
N MET A 494 -17.94 -9.59 -11.83
CA MET A 494 -17.01 -9.16 -12.87
C MET A 494 -16.45 -10.33 -13.68
N ILE A 495 -16.04 -11.41 -13.02
CA ILE A 495 -15.44 -12.57 -13.70
C ILE A 495 -16.47 -13.46 -14.38
N ASP A 496 -17.75 -13.38 -14.00
CA ASP A 496 -18.80 -14.18 -14.61
C ASP A 496 -19.08 -13.83 -16.08
N ALA A 497 -18.83 -12.58 -16.49
CA ALA A 497 -18.94 -12.19 -17.90
C ALA A 497 -18.04 -10.99 -18.24
N PRO A 498 -17.13 -11.10 -19.22
CA PRO A 498 -16.58 -9.91 -19.88
C PRO A 498 -17.71 -9.18 -20.58
N VAL A 499 -17.83 -7.87 -20.31
CA VAL A 499 -18.95 -7.06 -20.82
C VAL A 499 -18.69 -6.62 -22.24
N LEU A 500 -17.42 -6.26 -22.54
CA LEU A 500 -17.03 -5.81 -23.88
C LEU A 500 -15.58 -6.21 -24.13
N THR A 501 -15.35 -6.96 -25.18
CA THR A 501 -14.01 -7.40 -25.62
C THR A 501 -13.64 -6.76 -26.96
N SER A 502 -12.34 -6.74 -27.29
CA SER A 502 -11.82 -6.17 -28.54
C SER A 502 -12.26 -4.71 -28.74
N VAL A 503 -12.16 -3.92 -27.70
CA VAL A 503 -12.64 -2.52 -27.66
C VAL A 503 -11.83 -1.64 -28.58
N LYS A 504 -12.52 -0.85 -29.43
CA LYS A 504 -11.92 0.13 -30.32
C LYS A 504 -12.61 1.48 -30.17
N ALA A 505 -11.82 2.56 -30.21
CA ALA A 505 -12.31 3.92 -30.24
C ALA A 505 -11.94 4.58 -31.57
N ARG A 506 -12.91 5.23 -32.23
CA ARG A 506 -12.72 5.94 -33.47
C ARG A 506 -13.32 7.34 -33.37
N PHE A 507 -12.53 8.35 -33.71
CA PHE A 507 -12.98 9.74 -33.75
C PHE A 507 -13.34 10.11 -35.19
N GLU A 508 -14.49 10.70 -35.37
CA GLU A 508 -14.98 11.19 -36.66
C GLU A 508 -15.23 12.69 -36.60
N GLY A 509 -14.59 13.46 -37.48
CA GLY A 509 -14.74 14.91 -37.54
C GLY A 509 -13.87 15.70 -36.56
N LEU A 510 -13.12 15.05 -35.67
CA LEU A 510 -12.12 15.64 -34.78
C LEU A 510 -10.75 15.06 -35.11
N ASP A 511 -9.76 15.92 -35.42
CA ASP A 511 -8.37 15.49 -35.60
C ASP A 511 -7.70 15.25 -34.25
N VAL A 512 -7.55 13.98 -33.87
CA VAL A 512 -6.99 13.55 -32.58
C VAL A 512 -5.60 12.94 -32.76
N TYR A 513 -4.75 13.16 -31.76
CA TYR A 513 -3.42 12.57 -31.70
C TYR A 513 -3.00 12.32 -30.25
N ASP A 514 -1.95 11.54 -30.04
CA ASP A 514 -1.43 11.19 -28.72
C ASP A 514 -2.54 10.67 -27.78
N VAL A 515 -3.35 9.73 -28.28
CA VAL A 515 -4.46 9.12 -27.51
C VAL A 515 -3.89 8.09 -26.52
N GLU A 516 -4.33 8.16 -25.27
CA GLU A 516 -3.97 7.25 -24.19
C GLU A 516 -5.23 6.67 -23.50
N PRO A 517 -5.24 5.36 -23.21
CA PRO A 517 -4.26 4.35 -23.62
C PRO A 517 -4.30 4.08 -25.12
N GLN A 518 -3.16 3.67 -25.70
CA GLN A 518 -3.08 3.33 -27.14
C GLN A 518 -3.94 2.10 -27.50
N HIS A 519 -4.08 1.18 -26.55
CA HIS A 519 -4.94 0.00 -26.67
C HIS A 519 -5.91 -0.01 -25.50
N LEU A 520 -7.19 -0.10 -25.82
CA LEU A 520 -8.24 -0.18 -24.81
C LEU A 520 -8.27 -1.60 -24.22
N PRO A 521 -8.30 -1.74 -22.89
CA PRO A 521 -8.50 -3.05 -22.27
C PRO A 521 -9.92 -3.56 -22.53
N ASP A 522 -10.10 -4.87 -22.40
CA ASP A 522 -11.43 -5.45 -22.29
C ASP A 522 -12.18 -4.84 -21.10
N VAL A 523 -13.46 -4.54 -21.29
CA VAL A 523 -14.27 -3.94 -20.23
C VAL A 523 -14.91 -5.05 -19.42
N LEU A 524 -14.58 -5.08 -18.15
CA LEU A 524 -15.13 -6.01 -17.17
C LEU A 524 -16.12 -5.25 -16.27
N GLY A 525 -17.32 -5.78 -16.11
CA GLY A 525 -18.33 -5.21 -15.22
C GLY A 525 -18.77 -3.78 -15.57
N GLU A 526 -19.21 -3.02 -14.58
CA GLU A 526 -19.80 -1.68 -14.72
C GLU A 526 -18.72 -0.57 -14.64
N ARG A 527 -17.57 -0.75 -15.31
CA ARG A 527 -16.46 0.20 -15.30
C ARG A 527 -16.37 0.96 -16.63
N PRO A 528 -16.33 2.30 -16.63
CA PRO A 528 -16.26 3.08 -17.87
C PRO A 528 -14.93 2.90 -18.58
N VAL A 529 -14.96 2.99 -19.89
CA VAL A 529 -13.76 3.18 -20.74
C VAL A 529 -13.36 4.63 -20.67
N ILE A 530 -12.09 4.89 -20.38
CA ILE A 530 -11.55 6.25 -20.30
C ILE A 530 -10.42 6.42 -21.31
N LEU A 531 -10.50 7.50 -22.08
CA LEU A 531 -9.49 7.91 -23.04
C LEU A 531 -9.09 9.35 -22.78
N PHE A 532 -7.79 9.59 -22.86
CA PHE A 532 -7.21 10.93 -22.94
C PHE A 532 -6.59 11.13 -24.31
N GLY A 533 -6.43 12.37 -24.73
CA GLY A 533 -5.69 12.67 -25.93
C GLY A 533 -5.61 14.16 -26.19
N LYS A 534 -4.99 14.49 -27.33
CA LYS A 534 -4.87 15.84 -27.85
C LYS A 534 -5.69 15.97 -29.13
N TRP A 535 -6.06 17.19 -29.46
CA TRP A 535 -6.83 17.46 -30.67
C TRP A 535 -6.39 18.77 -31.35
N ARG A 536 -6.70 18.89 -32.65
CA ARG A 536 -6.44 20.05 -33.48
C ARG A 536 -7.69 20.48 -34.21
N GLY A 537 -7.66 21.73 -34.69
CA GLY A 537 -8.74 22.28 -35.52
C GLY A 537 -9.96 22.69 -34.72
N GLU A 538 -11.16 22.44 -35.27
CA GLU A 538 -12.45 22.73 -34.62
C GLU A 538 -12.87 21.59 -33.71
N ALA A 539 -13.41 21.93 -32.56
CA ALA A 539 -13.93 20.96 -31.57
C ALA A 539 -15.34 20.50 -31.97
N LYS A 540 -15.41 19.70 -33.02
CA LYS A 540 -16.69 19.11 -33.50
C LYS A 540 -16.45 17.70 -34.00
N GLY A 541 -17.50 16.87 -33.95
CA GLY A 541 -17.45 15.51 -34.43
C GLY A 541 -18.15 14.54 -33.50
N GLN A 542 -17.72 13.29 -33.55
CA GLN A 542 -18.22 12.23 -32.67
C GLN A 542 -17.14 11.20 -32.35
N LEU A 543 -17.28 10.59 -31.17
CA LEU A 543 -16.49 9.44 -30.73
C LEU A 543 -17.36 8.20 -30.87
N VAL A 544 -16.89 7.21 -31.63
CA VAL A 544 -17.53 5.90 -31.80
C VAL A 544 -16.72 4.84 -31.06
N ILE A 545 -17.33 4.18 -30.09
CA ILE A 545 -16.79 3.02 -29.38
C ILE A 545 -17.42 1.76 -29.92
N GLU A 546 -16.60 0.81 -30.35
CA GLU A 546 -17.03 -0.48 -30.87
C GLU A 546 -16.36 -1.62 -30.10
N GLY A 547 -17.00 -2.79 -30.05
CA GLY A 547 -16.47 -4.00 -29.44
C GLY A 547 -17.41 -5.19 -29.62
N GLN A 548 -17.06 -6.31 -28.96
CA GLN A 548 -17.87 -7.53 -28.99
C GLN A 548 -18.43 -7.79 -27.59
N THR A 549 -19.73 -8.06 -27.54
CA THR A 549 -20.44 -8.55 -26.34
C THR A 549 -20.84 -10.01 -26.56
N ALA A 550 -21.31 -10.69 -25.51
CA ALA A 550 -21.90 -12.03 -25.64
C ALA A 550 -23.08 -12.09 -26.64
N ASN A 551 -23.75 -10.97 -26.90
CA ASN A 551 -24.89 -10.86 -27.82
C ASN A 551 -24.53 -10.33 -29.22
N GLY A 552 -23.24 -10.15 -29.53
CA GLY A 552 -22.78 -9.66 -30.81
C GLY A 552 -22.09 -8.29 -30.72
N ARG A 553 -22.05 -7.59 -31.86
CA ARG A 553 -21.35 -6.32 -31.99
C ARG A 553 -22.03 -5.22 -31.17
N PHE A 554 -21.23 -4.49 -30.40
CA PHE A 554 -21.60 -3.27 -29.67
C PHE A 554 -21.09 -2.04 -30.41
N SER A 555 -21.88 -0.98 -30.44
CA SER A 555 -21.45 0.34 -30.92
C SER A 555 -22.16 1.43 -30.12
N GLN A 556 -21.40 2.40 -29.63
CA GLN A 556 -21.92 3.60 -28.96
C GLN A 556 -21.30 4.82 -29.56
N THR A 557 -22.07 5.86 -29.80
CA THR A 557 -21.63 7.13 -30.38
C THR A 557 -21.84 8.27 -29.38
N LEU A 558 -20.82 9.06 -29.14
CA LEU A 558 -20.85 10.25 -28.29
C LEU A 558 -20.57 11.49 -29.14
N PRO A 559 -21.45 12.50 -29.12
CA PRO A 559 -21.20 13.77 -29.82
C PRO A 559 -20.07 14.53 -29.14
N ILE A 560 -19.22 15.20 -29.94
CA ILE A 560 -18.13 16.05 -29.49
C ILE A 560 -18.49 17.49 -29.88
N ALA A 561 -18.66 18.35 -28.88
CA ALA A 561 -18.84 19.78 -29.07
C ALA A 561 -18.23 20.53 -27.87
N LEU A 562 -17.65 21.72 -28.12
CA LEU A 562 -17.32 22.64 -27.02
C LEU A 562 -18.66 23.10 -26.43
N ALA A 563 -18.87 22.85 -25.15
CA ALA A 563 -20.00 23.44 -24.45
C ALA A 563 -19.87 24.97 -24.50
N ALA A 564 -20.97 25.66 -24.77
CA ALA A 564 -20.99 27.14 -24.88
C ALA A 564 -20.54 27.82 -23.56
N ASP A 565 -20.64 27.14 -22.43
CA ASP A 565 -20.24 27.63 -21.11
C ASP A 565 -18.73 27.46 -20.80
N CYS A 566 -17.92 26.84 -21.69
CA CYS A 566 -16.45 26.80 -21.52
C CYS A 566 -15.74 28.16 -21.71
N ALA A 567 -16.51 29.21 -22.01
CA ALA A 567 -16.01 30.60 -22.11
C ALA A 567 -15.96 31.31 -20.74
N ALA A 568 -16.50 30.75 -19.67
CA ALA A 568 -16.46 31.38 -18.35
C ALA A 568 -15.15 31.07 -17.60
N PRO A 569 -14.32 32.06 -17.26
CA PRO A 569 -12.99 31.83 -16.67
C PRO A 569 -12.98 31.34 -15.22
N ALA A 570 -14.13 31.18 -14.58
CA ALA A 570 -14.20 30.93 -13.14
C ALA A 570 -14.31 29.44 -12.70
N ASN A 571 -14.57 28.47 -13.63
CA ASN A 571 -14.76 27.06 -13.28
C ASN A 571 -13.88 26.09 -14.10
N ASN A 572 -12.71 26.53 -14.61
CA ASN A 572 -11.91 25.74 -15.55
C ASN A 572 -11.11 24.60 -14.90
N ASN A 573 -11.79 23.61 -14.34
CA ASN A 573 -11.16 22.33 -13.95
C ASN A 573 -10.68 21.54 -15.19
N THR A 574 -11.09 21.94 -16.41
CA THR A 574 -10.64 21.32 -17.67
C THR A 574 -9.16 21.57 -17.96
N ALA A 575 -8.54 22.63 -17.41
CA ALA A 575 -7.09 22.84 -17.49
C ALA A 575 -6.28 21.68 -16.90
N ALA A 576 -6.86 20.95 -15.94
CA ALA A 576 -6.29 19.75 -15.36
C ALA A 576 -6.10 18.61 -16.38
N LEU A 577 -6.84 18.60 -17.50
CA LEU A 577 -6.73 17.59 -18.55
C LEU A 577 -5.32 17.50 -19.12
N ARG A 578 -4.60 18.63 -19.19
CA ARG A 578 -3.19 18.68 -19.59
C ARG A 578 -2.31 17.80 -18.67
N HIS A 579 -2.46 17.95 -17.38
CA HIS A 579 -1.69 17.22 -16.39
C HIS A 579 -2.12 15.75 -16.33
N LEU A 580 -3.41 15.48 -16.43
CA LEU A 580 -3.97 14.11 -16.42
C LEU A 580 -3.52 13.30 -17.64
N TRP A 581 -3.55 13.90 -18.85
CA TRP A 581 -3.02 13.27 -20.04
C TRP A 581 -1.53 12.94 -19.89
N ALA A 582 -0.72 13.92 -19.48
CA ALA A 582 0.71 13.72 -19.31
C ALA A 582 1.02 12.67 -18.24
N ARG A 583 0.26 12.63 -17.13
CA ARG A 583 0.37 11.61 -16.09
C ARG A 583 0.05 10.21 -16.61
N HIS A 584 -1.01 10.09 -17.42
CA HIS A 584 -1.35 8.81 -18.05
C HIS A 584 -0.26 8.34 -19.01
N ARG A 585 0.28 9.24 -19.83
CA ARG A 585 1.39 8.95 -20.74
C ARG A 585 2.66 8.51 -19.97
N ILE A 586 2.99 9.21 -18.89
CA ILE A 586 4.11 8.86 -18.01
C ILE A 586 3.90 7.47 -17.40
N ALA A 587 2.69 7.13 -16.92
CA ALA A 587 2.40 5.83 -16.37
C ALA A 587 2.58 4.71 -17.41
N SER A 588 2.08 4.91 -18.64
CA SER A 588 2.26 3.99 -19.76
C SER A 588 3.74 3.77 -20.10
N LEU A 589 4.53 4.85 -20.16
CA LEU A 589 5.97 4.78 -20.42
C LEU A 589 6.73 4.11 -19.26
N SER A 590 6.34 4.35 -18.01
CA SER A 590 6.94 3.69 -16.85
C SER A 590 6.65 2.19 -16.83
N ASP A 591 5.43 1.78 -17.25
CA ASP A 591 5.10 0.37 -17.43
C ASP A 591 5.97 -0.27 -18.54
N GLN A 592 6.19 0.43 -19.67
CA GLN A 592 7.06 -0.02 -20.76
C GLN A 592 8.53 -0.08 -20.33
N GLU A 593 9.02 0.95 -19.62
CA GLU A 593 10.38 0.96 -19.06
C GLU A 593 10.62 -0.24 -18.15
N SER A 594 9.64 -0.57 -17.33
CA SER A 594 9.71 -1.73 -16.45
C SER A 594 9.81 -3.07 -17.21
N LEU A 595 9.31 -3.12 -18.46
CA LEU A 595 9.30 -4.32 -19.28
C LEU A 595 10.53 -4.45 -20.17
N GLU A 596 10.87 -3.38 -20.88
CA GLU A 596 11.85 -3.39 -21.94
C GLU A 596 13.22 -2.95 -21.42
N GLY A 597 13.25 -2.16 -20.33
CA GLY A 597 14.43 -1.47 -19.84
C GLY A 597 14.92 -0.40 -20.83
N GLY A 598 15.98 0.29 -20.47
CA GLY A 598 16.67 1.22 -21.36
C GLY A 598 16.40 2.69 -21.09
N ASP A 599 17.39 3.53 -21.44
CA ASP A 599 17.42 4.97 -21.13
C ASP A 599 16.43 5.80 -21.98
N ALA A 600 15.84 5.23 -23.03
CA ALA A 600 14.93 5.96 -23.91
C ALA A 600 13.63 6.36 -23.22
N PHE A 601 13.09 5.46 -22.38
CA PHE A 601 11.87 5.73 -21.64
C PHE A 601 12.09 6.74 -20.51
N SER A 602 13.19 6.60 -19.76
CA SER A 602 13.54 7.55 -18.70
C SER A 602 13.72 8.99 -19.23
N LYS A 603 14.37 9.15 -20.39
CA LYS A 603 14.49 10.45 -21.06
C LYS A 603 13.11 11.02 -21.44
N ARG A 604 12.25 10.21 -22.05
CA ARG A 604 10.90 10.61 -22.44
C ARG A 604 10.03 11.00 -21.24
N ILE A 605 10.12 10.24 -20.15
CA ILE A 605 9.41 10.56 -18.90
C ILE A 605 9.94 11.88 -18.32
N THR A 606 11.26 12.09 -18.35
CA THR A 606 11.88 13.35 -17.91
C THR A 606 11.40 14.53 -18.74
N GLU A 607 11.41 14.42 -20.07
CA GLU A 607 10.91 15.46 -20.98
C GLU A 607 9.45 15.82 -20.69
N LEU A 608 8.59 14.81 -20.51
CA LEU A 608 7.19 15.05 -20.15
C LEU A 608 7.07 15.71 -18.77
N GLY A 609 7.83 15.24 -17.77
CA GLY A 609 7.83 15.83 -16.43
C GLY A 609 8.21 17.32 -16.47
N LEU A 610 9.25 17.68 -17.21
CA LEU A 610 9.69 19.07 -17.36
C LEU A 610 8.68 19.92 -18.16
N SER A 611 8.17 19.41 -19.29
CA SER A 611 7.26 20.16 -20.18
C SER A 611 5.89 20.43 -19.57
N TYR A 612 5.40 19.48 -18.75
CA TYR A 612 4.09 19.58 -18.10
C TYR A 612 4.18 19.95 -16.62
N SER A 613 5.39 20.29 -16.11
CA SER A 613 5.63 20.60 -14.70
C SER A 613 5.14 19.50 -13.76
N LEU A 614 5.44 18.23 -14.09
CA LEU A 614 4.99 17.08 -13.32
C LEU A 614 6.13 16.45 -12.53
N LEU A 615 5.84 16.12 -11.27
CA LEU A 615 6.68 15.27 -10.45
C LEU A 615 6.66 13.85 -10.99
N THR A 616 7.85 13.28 -11.21
CA THR A 616 8.04 11.90 -11.67
C THR A 616 9.20 11.25 -10.91
N GLN A 617 9.47 9.99 -11.18
CA GLN A 617 10.70 9.35 -10.64
C GLN A 617 12.00 10.00 -11.15
N TYR A 618 11.95 10.83 -12.21
CA TYR A 618 13.10 11.49 -12.85
C TYR A 618 13.08 13.03 -12.75
N THR A 619 12.00 13.62 -12.24
CA THR A 619 11.88 15.06 -12.05
C THR A 619 11.50 15.36 -10.60
N SER A 620 11.94 16.50 -10.08
CA SER A 620 11.71 16.92 -8.70
C SER A 620 11.37 18.40 -8.64
N PHE A 621 10.54 18.81 -7.68
CA PHE A 621 10.31 20.21 -7.37
C PHE A 621 11.35 20.71 -6.38
N ILE A 622 11.93 21.88 -6.68
CA ILE A 622 12.89 22.57 -5.83
C ILE A 622 12.46 24.01 -5.60
N ALA A 623 12.35 24.41 -4.34
CA ALA A 623 12.14 25.80 -3.92
C ALA A 623 13.36 26.24 -3.11
N VAL A 624 13.98 27.37 -3.48
CA VAL A 624 15.15 27.93 -2.80
C VAL A 624 14.86 29.36 -2.42
N ASP A 625 14.94 29.67 -1.10
CA ASP A 625 14.90 31.04 -0.61
C ASP A 625 16.21 31.77 -1.01
N GLN A 626 16.11 33.00 -1.44
CA GLN A 626 17.28 33.78 -1.83
C GLN A 626 18.11 34.31 -0.62
N VAL A 627 17.49 34.34 0.57
CA VAL A 627 18.11 34.89 1.77
C VAL A 627 18.90 33.80 2.49
N VAL A 628 20.19 34.07 2.76
CA VAL A 628 21.03 33.25 3.66
C VAL A 628 20.59 33.53 5.10
N ARG A 629 20.09 32.51 5.77
CA ARG A 629 19.50 32.62 7.11
C ARG A 629 20.30 31.88 8.19
N ASN A 630 20.87 30.72 7.84
CA ASN A 630 21.67 29.91 8.75
C ASN A 630 23.15 30.26 8.57
N PRO A 631 23.79 30.91 9.55
CA PRO A 631 25.21 31.27 9.47
C PRO A 631 26.14 30.06 9.61
N VAL A 632 25.66 28.94 10.17
CA VAL A 632 26.46 27.73 10.45
C VAL A 632 25.69 26.50 9.96
N PRO A 633 25.50 26.34 8.63
CA PRO A 633 24.62 25.30 8.09
C PRO A 633 25.13 23.87 8.34
N GLN A 634 26.43 23.67 8.59
CA GLN A 634 27.04 22.39 8.94
C GLN A 634 26.55 21.84 10.29
N ASP A 635 26.04 22.69 11.18
CA ASP A 635 25.52 22.29 12.50
C ASP A 635 24.04 21.88 12.45
N SER A 636 23.41 21.99 11.28
CA SER A 636 22.02 21.53 11.09
C SER A 636 21.92 20.02 11.22
N THR A 637 20.97 19.56 12.02
CA THR A 637 20.73 18.13 12.25
C THR A 637 19.61 17.63 11.35
N ALA A 638 19.87 16.53 10.62
CA ALA A 638 18.82 15.86 9.84
C ALA A 638 17.86 15.11 10.76
N VAL A 639 16.56 15.39 10.62
CA VAL A 639 15.48 14.79 11.40
C VAL A 639 14.52 14.07 10.47
N ASN A 640 14.40 12.75 10.63
CA ASN A 640 13.39 11.97 9.93
C ASN A 640 12.07 12.05 10.71
N GLN A 641 11.07 12.72 10.14
CA GLN A 641 9.74 12.80 10.75
C GLN A 641 9.11 11.41 10.81
N PRO A 642 8.80 10.85 12.00
CA PRO A 642 8.17 9.55 12.10
C PRO A 642 6.73 9.58 11.59
N SER A 643 6.35 8.50 10.89
CA SER A 643 4.97 8.27 10.47
C SER A 643 4.18 7.53 11.56
N PRO A 644 2.88 7.77 11.71
CA PRO A 644 2.06 6.93 12.56
C PRO A 644 2.02 5.50 12.00
N LEU A 645 1.88 4.51 12.89
CA LEU A 645 1.65 3.14 12.47
C LEU A 645 0.22 3.03 11.89
N PRO A 646 0.00 2.35 10.74
CA PRO A 646 -1.33 2.18 10.19
C PRO A 646 -2.29 1.53 11.20
N GLN A 647 -3.54 1.93 11.18
CA GLN A 647 -4.56 1.40 12.07
C GLN A 647 -4.69 -0.13 11.91
N GLY A 648 -4.72 -0.84 13.04
CA GLY A 648 -4.81 -2.31 13.05
C GLY A 648 -3.48 -3.04 12.86
N VAL A 649 -2.39 -2.33 12.53
CA VAL A 649 -1.04 -2.90 12.44
C VAL A 649 -0.39 -2.87 13.82
N GLY A 650 0.07 -4.04 14.30
CA GLY A 650 0.73 -4.17 15.60
C GLY A 650 2.23 -3.84 15.54
N ASN A 651 2.85 -3.55 16.69
CA ASN A 651 4.29 -3.30 16.81
C ASN A 651 5.15 -4.46 16.27
N LEU A 652 4.64 -5.69 16.31
CA LEU A 652 5.32 -6.86 15.77
C LEU A 652 5.53 -6.79 14.25
N ALA A 653 4.63 -6.10 13.52
CA ALA A 653 4.75 -5.90 12.08
C ALA A 653 5.95 -5.02 11.69
N VAL A 654 6.50 -4.24 12.62
CA VAL A 654 7.68 -3.38 12.41
C VAL A 654 8.93 -3.87 13.15
N GLY A 655 8.93 -5.13 13.58
CA GLY A 655 10.08 -5.78 14.22
C GLY A 655 10.36 -5.34 15.66
N ALA A 656 9.39 -4.69 16.32
CA ALA A 656 9.50 -4.37 17.74
C ALA A 656 8.92 -5.51 18.57
N GLU A 657 9.72 -6.02 19.49
CA GLU A 657 9.33 -7.01 20.51
C GLU A 657 8.79 -8.34 19.96
N VAL A 658 9.62 -9.06 19.24
CA VAL A 658 9.39 -10.52 19.12
C VAL A 658 9.76 -11.13 20.47
N PRO A 659 8.84 -11.75 21.22
CA PRO A 659 9.21 -12.54 22.38
C PRO A 659 10.24 -13.58 21.91
N SER A 660 11.46 -13.52 22.44
CA SER A 660 12.47 -14.51 22.10
C SER A 660 11.93 -15.87 22.56
N THR A 661 11.57 -16.73 21.61
CA THR A 661 11.41 -18.15 21.93
C THR A 661 12.70 -18.64 22.57
N PRO A 662 12.65 -19.47 23.62
CA PRO A 662 13.87 -19.98 24.24
C PRO A 662 14.79 -20.57 23.18
N GLU A 663 16.01 -20.06 23.10
CA GLU A 663 16.98 -20.49 22.11
C GLU A 663 17.18 -22.01 22.12
N PRO A 664 17.53 -22.64 20.98
CA PRO A 664 17.81 -24.08 20.93
C PRO A 664 18.80 -24.57 21.97
N ALA A 665 19.70 -23.71 22.46
CA ALA A 665 20.63 -23.98 23.54
C ALA A 665 19.93 -24.30 24.87
N THR A 666 18.82 -23.63 25.19
CA THR A 666 18.03 -23.92 26.41
C THR A 666 17.32 -25.26 26.31
N TRP A 667 16.78 -25.61 25.16
CA TRP A 667 16.22 -26.93 24.90
C TRP A 667 17.29 -28.01 24.92
N GLY A 668 18.49 -27.75 24.40
CA GLY A 668 19.64 -28.62 24.47
C GLY A 668 20.06 -28.90 25.92
N ALA A 669 20.07 -27.88 26.80
CA ALA A 669 20.35 -28.04 28.23
C ALA A 669 19.29 -28.88 28.95
N VAL A 670 18.02 -28.66 28.62
CA VAL A 670 16.89 -29.48 29.19
C VAL A 670 17.02 -30.93 28.76
N VAL A 671 17.29 -31.24 27.50
CA VAL A 671 17.47 -32.60 26.98
C VAL A 671 18.69 -33.25 27.61
N MET A 672 19.81 -32.53 27.76
CA MET A 672 21.01 -33.03 28.41
C MET A 672 20.75 -33.38 29.87
N MET A 673 20.06 -32.52 30.62
CA MET A 673 19.70 -32.74 32.00
C MET A 673 18.76 -33.96 32.20
N LEU A 674 17.75 -34.10 31.34
CA LEU A 674 16.88 -35.26 31.34
C LEU A 674 17.64 -36.55 31.01
N SER A 675 18.62 -36.48 30.09
CA SER A 675 19.48 -37.63 29.76
C SER A 675 20.38 -38.04 30.92
N VAL A 676 20.95 -37.09 31.65
CA VAL A 676 21.75 -37.33 32.86
C VAL A 676 20.89 -37.95 33.96
N LEU A 677 19.70 -37.43 34.19
CA LEU A 677 18.75 -37.99 35.16
C LEU A 677 18.34 -39.44 34.82
N ALA A 678 18.10 -39.72 33.55
CA ALA A 678 17.81 -41.07 33.06
C ALA A 678 19.00 -42.06 33.26
N LEU A 679 20.23 -41.59 33.05
CA LEU A 679 21.45 -42.37 33.28
C LEU A 679 21.66 -42.64 34.77
N LEU A 680 21.42 -41.67 35.65
CA LEU A 680 21.51 -41.82 37.10
C LEU A 680 20.44 -42.78 37.60
N ALA A 681 19.21 -42.69 37.10
CA ALA A 681 18.13 -43.61 37.43
C ALA A 681 18.43 -45.06 36.97
N ARG A 682 19.03 -45.26 35.80
CA ARG A 682 19.52 -46.55 35.31
C ARG A 682 20.65 -47.12 36.18
N ARG A 683 21.58 -46.29 36.64
CA ARG A 683 22.66 -46.69 37.57
C ARG A 683 22.12 -47.11 38.91
N ALA A 684 21.17 -46.36 39.48
CA ALA A 684 20.52 -46.70 40.73
C ALA A 684 19.75 -48.05 40.66
N ARG A 685 19.05 -48.30 39.54
CA ARG A 685 18.36 -49.59 39.30
C ARG A 685 19.35 -50.77 39.20
N ARG A 686 20.52 -50.57 38.56
CA ARG A 686 21.57 -51.58 38.47
C ARG A 686 22.28 -51.85 39.81
N HIS A 687 22.39 -50.86 40.68
CA HIS A 687 22.95 -51.00 42.01
C HIS A 687 22.01 -51.79 42.93
N ASN A 688 20.69 -51.53 42.88
CA ASN A 688 19.69 -52.26 43.63
C ASN A 688 19.52 -53.71 43.16
N ALA A 689 19.71 -54.00 41.87
CA ALA A 689 19.64 -55.35 41.31
C ALA A 689 20.83 -56.23 41.75
N ARG A 690 21.97 -55.67 42.12
CA ARG A 690 23.14 -56.42 42.63
C ARG A 690 23.08 -56.76 44.13
N HIS A 691 22.13 -56.15 44.85
CA HIS A 691 21.91 -56.47 46.27
C HIS A 691 20.80 -57.53 46.52
N PHE A 692 20.17 -58.02 45.45
CA PHE A 692 19.16 -59.07 45.52
C PHE A 692 19.64 -60.42 45.07
N THR A 693 20.94 -60.58 44.72
CA THR A 693 21.57 -61.85 44.31
C THR A 693 22.82 -62.19 45.13
N ALA A 694 22.84 -61.81 46.41
CA ALA A 694 23.82 -62.35 47.40
C ALA A 694 23.13 -62.85 48.65
#